data_7ba0a0d1c8fed68585480fff7756d4f5
#
_entry.id   7ba0a0d1c8fed68585480fff7756d4f5
#
_cell.length_a   1.000
_cell.length_b   1.000
_cell.length_c   1.000
_cell.angle_alpha   90.00
_cell.angle_beta   90.00
_cell.angle_gamma   90.00
#
_symmetry.space_group_name_H-M   'P 1'
#
loop_
_entity.id
_entity.type
_entity.pdbx_description
1 polymer ?
#
loop_
_entity_poly.entity_id
_entity_poly.type
_entity_poly.pdbx_seq_one_letter_code
_entity_poly.pdbx_strand_id
1 'polypeptide(L)'
;MSGKLISQRETSQVLEFAIAGATLEQLIEINSELALGFSAEELKNIQTYFKSENRNPTDVELQTISQSWSEHCCHKTFKGKIQIEGKEIQSLFKSYIAKATKQIKAPWCVSVFEDNAGIIKFDKGYGIAAKVETHNHPSAVEPFGGAATGVGGVIRDILGVWADPIACTDVLGFGPLDYDYNKLPPGVKHPKYVYMGVTAGISAYGNNMGIPTVNGAIYFDDSYTGNVVVYCGCIGLLPLSKYRKNAKIGDYVVLAGGKTGRDGIHGVTFASAELTEKSEEISRPAVQIADPIEEEKVKRAIVEIRDLQLGSAVTDIGGGGLSSAVGETAERFNCGVSVDLAKVPLKYQGLAPWEIYLSESQERMLLTIPGENLERVMEIFEKEDVAATALGKLIPERRLQLTYNGEVVSDVAMDFMFNPCQIIKAASVEPPKLVEPEFAEPADLTATLLLLLAAPNIASKESVIRTYDHEVKGNTLLKPLQGDYAGPNDAAVLKPVDNSNKGLAISCGMNPNYGKIDAYWMAASAIDEAIRNNIAVGGRRIALLDNFTWGNPEKPERLGSLVRACQACYEVATVFRTPFISGKDSLYNESPLGPVTPTLLVTAVGVVPDIGLTVSMDLKSPGNPVYIVGPTYNELGGSEYYKLQGFLGNSVPRLRATKARKTYYNLTKAMGKGIVKSCHDLSEGGLAVGAAEMAFAAGLGLELDLKLVPGKDLARNDFVLFSESNSRFLIEITEEDKAEFERLMGKACAQIGKVTAQQRLLIKGLNGKVAVDAPLEKLRKSWKKTLSPEEAGQ
;
A
#
# COMPACT_ATOMS: atom_id res chain seq x y z
N MET A 1 -31.02 -27.90 -10.97
CA MET A 1 -31.93 -27.02 -10.19
C MET A 1 -33.32 -27.58 -10.16
N SER A 2 -33.97 -27.62 -9.03
CA SER A 2 -35.39 -27.85 -8.97
C SER A 2 -36.08 -26.56 -9.45
N GLY A 3 -36.72 -26.56 -10.61
CA GLY A 3 -37.38 -25.41 -11.27
C GLY A 3 -38.55 -24.78 -10.48
N LYS A 4 -38.61 -24.98 -9.15
CA LYS A 4 -39.59 -24.42 -8.23
C LYS A 4 -39.08 -23.24 -7.40
N LEU A 5 -37.79 -22.99 -7.38
CA LEU A 5 -37.20 -21.95 -6.51
C LEU A 5 -36.84 -20.65 -7.24
N ILE A 6 -36.87 -20.64 -8.55
CA ILE A 6 -36.50 -19.50 -9.38
C ILE A 6 -37.66 -19.11 -10.28
N SER A 7 -38.02 -17.85 -10.30
CA SER A 7 -38.94 -17.24 -11.26
C SER A 7 -38.27 -16.00 -11.90
N GLN A 8 -38.59 -15.80 -13.20
CA GLN A 8 -38.07 -14.64 -13.94
C GLN A 8 -39.22 -13.65 -14.19
N ARG A 9 -38.93 -12.35 -13.93
CA ARG A 9 -39.82 -11.24 -14.30
C ARG A 9 -39.63 -10.94 -15.80
N GLU A 10 -40.72 -10.88 -16.56
CA GLU A 10 -40.66 -10.72 -18.02
C GLU A 10 -40.10 -9.35 -18.44
N THR A 11 -40.50 -8.28 -17.74
CA THR A 11 -40.19 -6.89 -18.13
C THR A 11 -38.76 -6.45 -17.73
N SER A 12 -38.28 -6.89 -16.60
CA SER A 12 -36.96 -6.49 -16.07
C SER A 12 -35.86 -7.53 -16.28
N GLN A 13 -36.21 -8.74 -16.68
CA GLN A 13 -35.31 -9.91 -16.79
C GLN A 13 -34.64 -10.29 -15.45
N VAL A 14 -35.19 -9.86 -14.33
CA VAL A 14 -34.68 -10.13 -12.97
C VAL A 14 -35.16 -11.50 -12.49
N LEU A 15 -34.29 -12.23 -11.83
CA LEU A 15 -34.61 -13.52 -11.21
C LEU A 15 -35.03 -13.34 -9.76
N GLU A 16 -36.12 -13.99 -9.36
CA GLU A 16 -36.53 -14.08 -7.95
C GLU A 16 -36.24 -15.45 -7.37
N PHE A 17 -35.77 -15.49 -6.14
CA PHE A 17 -35.35 -16.71 -5.46
C PHE A 17 -36.24 -16.98 -4.24
N ALA A 18 -37.02 -18.06 -4.27
CA ALA A 18 -37.95 -18.45 -3.20
C ALA A 18 -37.21 -18.95 -1.94
N ILE A 19 -36.39 -18.11 -1.33
CA ILE A 19 -35.57 -18.48 -0.15
C ILE A 19 -36.34 -18.55 1.15
N ALA A 20 -37.49 -17.90 1.27
CA ALA A 20 -38.26 -17.86 2.51
C ALA A 20 -38.66 -19.25 3.07
N GLY A 21 -38.97 -20.20 2.20
CA GLY A 21 -39.29 -21.60 2.53
C GLY A 21 -38.18 -22.60 2.32
N ALA A 22 -37.00 -22.16 1.85
CA ALA A 22 -35.89 -23.04 1.46
C ALA A 22 -35.22 -23.70 2.66
N THR A 23 -34.73 -24.94 2.47
CA THR A 23 -33.84 -25.60 3.43
C THR A 23 -32.43 -25.03 3.37
N LEU A 24 -31.59 -25.34 4.37
CA LEU A 24 -30.21 -24.87 4.36
C LEU A 24 -29.42 -25.41 3.14
N GLU A 25 -29.66 -26.65 2.73
CA GLU A 25 -29.03 -27.26 1.57
C GLU A 25 -29.40 -26.49 0.28
N GLN A 26 -30.65 -26.10 0.13
CA GLN A 26 -31.13 -25.29 -1.00
C GLN A 26 -30.51 -23.88 -0.99
N LEU A 27 -30.37 -23.28 0.20
CA LEU A 27 -29.69 -21.99 0.31
C LEU A 27 -28.21 -22.09 -0.07
N ILE A 28 -27.51 -23.17 0.31
CA ILE A 28 -26.11 -23.42 -0.05
C ILE A 28 -25.99 -23.67 -1.58
N GLU A 29 -26.95 -24.35 -2.17
CA GLU A 29 -26.99 -24.55 -3.64
C GLU A 29 -27.12 -23.23 -4.37
N ILE A 30 -28.06 -22.35 -3.99
CA ILE A 30 -28.23 -20.99 -4.56
C ILE A 30 -26.96 -20.16 -4.35
N ASN A 31 -26.37 -20.20 -3.15
CA ASN A 31 -25.13 -19.49 -2.83
C ASN A 31 -23.97 -19.90 -3.76
N SER A 32 -23.83 -21.19 -4.01
CA SER A 32 -22.79 -21.72 -4.91
C SER A 32 -23.04 -21.35 -6.36
N GLU A 33 -24.29 -21.46 -6.82
CA GLU A 33 -24.66 -21.18 -8.21
C GLU A 33 -24.51 -19.72 -8.61
N LEU A 34 -24.88 -18.80 -7.67
CA LEU A 34 -24.73 -17.36 -7.86
C LEU A 34 -23.34 -16.82 -7.44
N ALA A 35 -22.44 -17.70 -6.98
CA ALA A 35 -21.12 -17.32 -6.47
C ALA A 35 -21.15 -16.21 -5.40
N LEU A 36 -22.09 -16.29 -4.42
CA LEU A 36 -22.33 -15.22 -3.45
C LEU A 36 -21.31 -15.19 -2.29
N GLY A 37 -20.68 -16.32 -1.97
CA GLY A 37 -19.64 -16.41 -0.94
C GLY A 37 -20.15 -16.24 0.51
N PHE A 38 -21.44 -16.45 0.77
CA PHE A 38 -22.00 -16.38 2.13
C PHE A 38 -21.70 -17.63 2.96
N SER A 39 -21.48 -17.42 4.26
CA SER A 39 -21.49 -18.48 5.25
C SER A 39 -22.93 -19.00 5.53
N ALA A 40 -23.06 -20.18 6.14
CA ALA A 40 -24.37 -20.73 6.52
C ALA A 40 -25.14 -19.82 7.49
N GLU A 41 -24.45 -19.07 8.35
CA GLU A 41 -25.07 -18.12 9.27
C GLU A 41 -25.59 -16.87 8.55
N GLU A 42 -24.82 -16.34 7.61
CA GLU A 42 -25.24 -15.21 6.77
C GLU A 42 -26.45 -15.58 5.92
N LEU A 43 -26.48 -16.78 5.31
CA LEU A 43 -27.64 -17.27 4.56
C LEU A 43 -28.91 -17.33 5.41
N LYS A 44 -28.82 -17.80 6.65
CA LYS A 44 -29.96 -17.81 7.58
C LYS A 44 -30.42 -16.41 7.97
N ASN A 45 -29.50 -15.48 8.11
CA ASN A 45 -29.80 -14.07 8.40
C ASN A 45 -30.54 -13.42 7.23
N ILE A 46 -30.06 -13.63 6.00
CA ILE A 46 -30.71 -13.17 4.76
C ILE A 46 -32.11 -13.76 4.65
N GLN A 47 -32.27 -15.06 4.86
CA GLN A 47 -33.57 -15.72 4.85
C GLN A 47 -34.52 -15.12 5.87
N THR A 48 -34.06 -14.85 7.08
CA THR A 48 -34.85 -14.25 8.17
C THR A 48 -35.31 -12.84 7.81
N TYR A 49 -34.45 -12.05 7.23
CA TYR A 49 -34.76 -10.70 6.76
C TYR A 49 -35.87 -10.71 5.71
N PHE A 50 -35.73 -11.50 4.64
CA PHE A 50 -36.73 -11.53 3.57
C PHE A 50 -38.05 -12.16 4.02
N LYS A 51 -38.03 -13.10 5.00
CA LYS A 51 -39.26 -13.54 5.67
C LYS A 51 -39.97 -12.41 6.40
N SER A 52 -39.24 -11.53 7.09
CA SER A 52 -39.82 -10.38 7.79
C SER A 52 -40.38 -9.32 6.84
N GLU A 53 -39.75 -9.17 5.67
CA GLU A 53 -40.23 -8.31 4.56
C GLU A 53 -41.43 -8.95 3.79
N ASN A 54 -41.80 -10.19 4.11
CA ASN A 54 -42.87 -10.96 3.48
C ASN A 54 -42.75 -11.03 1.94
N ARG A 55 -41.53 -11.17 1.45
CA ARG A 55 -41.22 -11.29 0.04
C ARG A 55 -39.95 -12.11 -0.21
N ASN A 56 -39.71 -12.46 -1.45
CA ASN A 56 -38.47 -13.09 -1.88
C ASN A 56 -37.46 -12.06 -2.40
N PRO A 57 -36.17 -12.33 -2.29
CA PRO A 57 -35.14 -11.48 -2.89
C PRO A 57 -35.04 -11.69 -4.41
N THR A 58 -34.53 -10.64 -5.06
CA THR A 58 -34.07 -10.70 -6.43
C THR A 58 -32.58 -11.11 -6.51
N ASP A 59 -32.12 -11.48 -7.71
CA ASP A 59 -30.68 -11.63 -8.00
C ASP A 59 -29.89 -10.34 -7.71
N VAL A 60 -30.45 -9.17 -8.07
CA VAL A 60 -29.86 -7.86 -7.77
C VAL A 60 -29.62 -7.67 -6.28
N GLU A 61 -30.60 -8.02 -5.43
CA GLU A 61 -30.49 -7.91 -3.98
C GLU A 61 -29.46 -8.88 -3.40
N LEU A 62 -29.51 -10.16 -3.80
CA LEU A 62 -28.58 -11.16 -3.31
C LEU A 62 -27.13 -10.82 -3.68
N GLN A 63 -26.90 -10.43 -4.92
CA GLN A 63 -25.59 -10.00 -5.41
C GLN A 63 -25.10 -8.72 -4.69
N THR A 64 -25.98 -7.72 -4.49
CA THR A 64 -25.65 -6.50 -3.76
C THR A 64 -25.23 -6.78 -2.31
N ILE A 65 -25.99 -7.62 -1.59
CA ILE A 65 -25.67 -8.03 -0.22
C ILE A 65 -24.34 -8.78 -0.19
N SER A 66 -24.09 -9.68 -1.17
CA SER A 66 -22.85 -10.43 -1.29
C SER A 66 -21.64 -9.51 -1.39
N GLN A 67 -21.70 -8.50 -2.25
CA GLN A 67 -20.60 -7.55 -2.39
C GLN A 67 -20.42 -6.72 -1.11
N SER A 68 -21.49 -6.15 -0.57
CA SER A 68 -21.45 -5.33 0.66
C SER A 68 -20.92 -6.11 1.87
N TRP A 69 -21.18 -7.41 1.95
CA TRP A 69 -20.72 -8.30 3.03
C TRP A 69 -19.45 -9.06 2.68
N SER A 70 -18.78 -8.78 1.58
CA SER A 70 -17.50 -9.42 1.23
C SER A 70 -16.38 -9.10 2.22
N GLU A 71 -15.32 -9.92 2.26
CA GLU A 71 -14.12 -9.61 3.06
C GLU A 71 -13.50 -8.29 2.62
N HIS A 72 -13.51 -8.01 1.33
CA HIS A 72 -12.92 -6.82 0.74
C HIS A 72 -13.64 -5.51 1.13
N CYS A 73 -15.00 -5.47 1.03
CA CYS A 73 -15.79 -4.26 1.32
C CYS A 73 -16.06 -4.09 2.82
N CYS A 74 -16.45 -5.17 3.49
CA CYS A 74 -16.81 -5.13 4.90
C CYS A 74 -15.61 -5.21 5.84
N HIS A 75 -14.45 -5.73 5.37
CA HIS A 75 -13.28 -6.04 6.20
C HIS A 75 -13.63 -6.97 7.36
N LYS A 76 -14.33 -8.07 7.07
CA LYS A 76 -14.88 -9.00 8.06
C LYS A 76 -13.87 -9.41 9.12
N THR A 77 -12.64 -9.75 8.73
CA THR A 77 -11.57 -10.17 9.63
C THR A 77 -11.08 -9.02 10.51
N PHE A 78 -10.82 -7.85 9.93
CA PHE A 78 -10.34 -6.68 10.68
C PHE A 78 -11.40 -6.07 11.60
N LYS A 79 -12.68 -6.14 11.24
CA LYS A 79 -13.79 -5.64 12.04
C LYS A 79 -14.43 -6.70 12.94
N GLY A 80 -14.22 -7.99 12.65
CA GLY A 80 -14.76 -9.13 13.39
C GLY A 80 -14.09 -9.40 14.72
N LYS A 81 -14.70 -10.28 15.51
CA LYS A 81 -14.15 -10.76 16.78
C LYS A 81 -13.15 -11.89 16.57
N ILE A 82 -12.08 -11.89 17.36
CA ILE A 82 -11.04 -12.92 17.30
C ILE A 82 -10.82 -13.50 18.69
N GLN A 83 -10.88 -14.84 18.78
CA GLN A 83 -10.52 -15.59 19.96
C GLN A 83 -9.07 -16.07 19.86
N ILE A 84 -8.22 -15.66 20.77
CA ILE A 84 -6.80 -16.01 20.80
C ILE A 84 -6.33 -16.25 22.24
N GLU A 85 -5.75 -17.43 22.52
CA GLU A 85 -5.18 -17.78 23.84
C GLU A 85 -6.14 -17.49 25.01
N GLY A 86 -7.43 -17.77 24.85
CA GLY A 86 -8.45 -17.53 25.86
C GLY A 86 -8.87 -16.06 26.03
N LYS A 87 -8.40 -15.17 25.18
CA LYS A 87 -8.80 -13.74 25.15
C LYS A 87 -9.65 -13.46 23.91
N GLU A 88 -10.56 -12.49 24.04
CA GLU A 88 -11.34 -11.98 22.92
C GLU A 88 -10.84 -10.59 22.48
N ILE A 89 -10.54 -10.44 21.20
CA ILE A 89 -10.26 -9.17 20.55
C ILE A 89 -11.52 -8.76 19.79
N GLN A 90 -12.09 -7.59 20.10
CA GLN A 90 -13.34 -7.12 19.49
C GLN A 90 -13.19 -6.76 18.01
N SER A 91 -12.02 -6.30 17.61
CA SER A 91 -11.70 -5.93 16.22
C SER A 91 -10.21 -5.60 16.13
N LEU A 92 -9.48 -6.12 15.13
CA LEU A 92 -8.08 -5.75 14.91
C LEU A 92 -7.96 -4.26 14.63
N PHE A 93 -8.80 -3.74 13.74
CA PHE A 93 -8.81 -2.33 13.39
C PHE A 93 -9.05 -1.42 14.60
N LYS A 94 -10.16 -1.63 15.33
CA LYS A 94 -10.53 -0.76 16.46
C LYS A 94 -9.57 -0.93 17.65
N SER A 95 -9.07 -2.16 17.90
CA SER A 95 -8.25 -2.46 19.08
C SER A 95 -6.78 -2.06 18.93
N TYR A 96 -6.28 -1.95 17.69
CA TYR A 96 -4.89 -1.65 17.41
C TYR A 96 -4.71 -0.43 16.53
N ILE A 97 -5.12 -0.45 15.27
CA ILE A 97 -4.81 0.60 14.29
C ILE A 97 -5.48 1.92 14.64
N ALA A 98 -6.80 1.97 14.68
CA ALA A 98 -7.56 3.18 15.02
C ALA A 98 -7.28 3.65 16.45
N LYS A 99 -7.07 2.71 17.40
CA LYS A 99 -6.73 3.02 18.78
C LYS A 99 -5.38 3.76 18.89
N ALA A 100 -4.36 3.36 18.12
CA ALA A 100 -3.08 4.06 18.09
C ALA A 100 -3.28 5.54 17.72
N THR A 101 -3.95 5.81 16.62
CA THR A 101 -4.24 7.17 16.14
C THR A 101 -5.07 7.98 17.13
N LYS A 102 -6.13 7.37 17.69
CA LYS A 102 -6.97 8.00 18.70
C LYS A 102 -6.18 8.35 19.98
N GLN A 103 -5.22 7.52 20.37
CA GLN A 103 -4.38 7.77 21.56
C GLN A 103 -3.33 8.85 21.30
N ILE A 104 -2.74 8.90 20.09
CA ILE A 104 -1.71 9.88 19.70
C ILE A 104 -2.31 11.29 19.64
N LYS A 105 -3.55 11.45 19.21
CA LYS A 105 -4.30 12.72 19.12
C LYS A 105 -3.51 13.81 18.40
N ALA A 106 -2.93 13.49 17.25
CA ALA A 106 -2.14 14.44 16.45
C ALA A 106 -3.03 15.59 15.94
N PRO A 107 -2.78 16.86 16.33
CA PRO A 107 -3.70 17.97 16.01
C PRO A 107 -3.67 18.39 14.53
N TRP A 108 -2.81 17.78 13.75
CA TRP A 108 -2.68 17.99 12.32
C TRP A 108 -3.37 16.90 11.48
N CYS A 109 -3.93 15.86 12.09
CA CYS A 109 -4.88 14.97 11.41
C CYS A 109 -6.21 15.71 11.17
N VAL A 110 -6.74 15.61 9.96
CA VAL A 110 -7.97 16.32 9.53
C VAL A 110 -9.13 15.34 9.35
N SER A 111 -8.92 14.28 8.57
CA SER A 111 -9.84 13.16 8.38
C SER A 111 -9.04 11.87 8.39
N VAL A 112 -9.42 10.91 9.23
CA VAL A 112 -8.72 9.64 9.38
C VAL A 112 -9.72 8.50 9.51
N PHE A 113 -9.64 7.51 8.64
CA PHE A 113 -10.53 6.34 8.59
C PHE A 113 -12.03 6.68 8.40
N GLU A 114 -12.33 7.82 7.80
CA GLU A 114 -13.70 8.32 7.62
C GLU A 114 -14.09 8.42 6.14
N ASP A 115 -13.12 8.37 5.23
CA ASP A 115 -13.31 8.60 3.80
C ASP A 115 -12.32 7.78 2.97
N ASN A 116 -12.39 7.89 1.64
CA ASN A 116 -11.51 7.20 0.70
C ASN A 116 -10.01 7.33 1.03
N ALA A 117 -9.56 8.49 1.47
CA ALA A 117 -8.16 8.75 1.82
C ALA A 117 -8.01 9.44 3.18
N GLY A 118 -6.88 9.23 3.85
CA GLY A 118 -6.51 9.97 5.05
C GLY A 118 -6.01 11.37 4.71
N ILE A 119 -6.40 12.38 5.50
CA ILE A 119 -6.06 13.79 5.27
C ILE A 119 -5.31 14.37 6.45
N ILE A 120 -4.17 15.01 6.19
CA ILE A 120 -3.37 15.76 7.17
C ILE A 120 -3.19 17.23 6.78
N LYS A 121 -3.01 18.11 7.76
CA LYS A 121 -2.65 19.52 7.52
C LYS A 121 -1.23 19.61 6.97
N PHE A 122 -1.07 20.36 5.88
CA PHE A 122 0.23 20.64 5.30
C PHE A 122 0.69 22.08 5.60
N ASP A 123 0.27 23.05 4.79
CA ASP A 123 0.66 24.46 4.95
C ASP A 123 -0.35 25.42 4.29
N LYS A 124 -0.44 26.66 4.78
CA LYS A 124 -1.21 27.78 4.18
C LYS A 124 -2.64 27.41 3.76
N GLY A 125 -3.32 26.61 4.60
CA GLY A 125 -4.70 26.20 4.31
C GLY A 125 -4.84 24.98 3.40
N TYR A 126 -3.73 24.38 2.99
CA TYR A 126 -3.72 23.12 2.24
C TYR A 126 -3.56 21.90 3.16
N GLY A 127 -4.17 20.82 2.74
CA GLY A 127 -4.00 19.48 3.28
C GLY A 127 -3.38 18.53 2.26
N ILE A 128 -2.81 17.46 2.77
CA ILE A 128 -2.34 16.31 1.98
C ILE A 128 -3.28 15.15 2.23
N ALA A 129 -3.84 14.59 1.17
CA ALA A 129 -4.54 13.32 1.16
C ALA A 129 -3.58 12.20 0.77
N ALA A 130 -3.70 11.03 1.37
CA ALA A 130 -2.88 9.87 1.02
C ALA A 130 -3.67 8.58 1.12
N LYS A 131 -3.47 7.70 0.14
CA LYS A 131 -4.05 6.36 0.05
C LYS A 131 -3.04 5.39 -0.54
N VAL A 132 -3.03 4.15 -0.07
CA VAL A 132 -2.30 3.02 -0.68
C VAL A 132 -3.23 1.82 -0.65
N GLU A 133 -3.34 1.13 -1.77
CA GLU A 133 -4.19 -0.05 -1.98
C GLU A 133 -3.36 -1.25 -2.45
N THR A 134 -3.98 -2.43 -2.40
CA THR A 134 -3.40 -3.67 -2.93
C THR A 134 -4.14 -4.11 -4.19
N HIS A 135 -3.40 -4.56 -5.21
CA HIS A 135 -3.97 -5.09 -6.44
C HIS A 135 -3.31 -6.43 -6.84
N ASN A 136 -3.18 -7.34 -5.88
CA ASN A 136 -2.41 -8.58 -5.97
C ASN A 136 -3.05 -9.60 -6.93
N HIS A 137 -4.26 -10.06 -6.62
CA HIS A 137 -4.97 -11.09 -7.41
C HIS A 137 -5.18 -10.70 -8.87
N PRO A 138 -5.66 -9.49 -9.21
CA PRO A 138 -5.77 -9.07 -10.60
C PRO A 138 -4.42 -9.07 -11.32
N SER A 139 -3.35 -8.64 -10.66
CA SER A 139 -1.99 -8.63 -11.22
C SER A 139 -1.40 -10.03 -11.39
N ALA A 140 -1.80 -11.01 -10.59
CA ALA A 140 -1.38 -12.40 -10.76
C ALA A 140 -2.01 -13.02 -12.03
N VAL A 141 -3.24 -12.64 -12.37
CA VAL A 141 -3.99 -13.15 -13.54
C VAL A 141 -3.66 -12.37 -14.81
N GLU A 142 -3.67 -11.05 -14.75
CA GLU A 142 -3.36 -10.15 -15.87
C GLU A 142 -2.39 -9.05 -15.39
N PRO A 143 -1.05 -9.28 -15.46
CA PRO A 143 -0.08 -8.42 -14.80
C PRO A 143 -0.13 -6.95 -15.22
N PHE A 144 -0.27 -6.67 -16.51
CA PHE A 144 -0.32 -5.30 -17.01
C PHE A 144 -1.63 -4.60 -16.60
N GLY A 145 -2.77 -5.19 -16.94
CA GLY A 145 -4.11 -4.62 -16.66
C GLY A 145 -4.36 -4.52 -15.16
N GLY A 146 -4.04 -5.58 -14.40
CA GLY A 146 -4.19 -5.59 -12.96
C GLY A 146 -3.38 -4.51 -12.25
N ALA A 147 -2.13 -4.29 -12.63
CA ALA A 147 -1.31 -3.24 -12.03
C ALA A 147 -1.74 -1.83 -12.47
N ALA A 148 -2.07 -1.64 -13.75
CA ALA A 148 -2.54 -0.37 -14.27
C ALA A 148 -3.83 0.10 -13.56
N THR A 149 -4.81 -0.78 -13.40
CA THR A 149 -6.08 -0.46 -12.71
C THR A 149 -5.89 -0.25 -11.21
N GLY A 150 -4.86 -0.84 -10.61
CA GLY A 150 -4.46 -0.54 -9.24
C GLY A 150 -4.01 0.92 -9.06
N VAL A 151 -3.24 1.47 -10.01
CA VAL A 151 -2.86 2.90 -10.00
C VAL A 151 -4.09 3.79 -10.19
N GLY A 152 -4.98 3.47 -11.14
CA GLY A 152 -6.21 4.22 -11.36
C GLY A 152 -7.10 4.25 -10.11
N GLY A 153 -7.25 3.11 -9.43
CA GLY A 153 -8.05 3.01 -8.20
C GLY A 153 -7.60 3.99 -7.11
N VAL A 154 -6.30 4.05 -6.82
CA VAL A 154 -5.79 4.97 -5.77
C VAL A 154 -5.83 6.44 -6.19
N ILE A 155 -5.75 6.75 -7.49
CA ILE A 155 -5.95 8.10 -8.00
C ILE A 155 -7.40 8.54 -7.76
N ARG A 156 -8.38 7.65 -8.05
CA ARG A 156 -9.80 7.90 -7.79
C ARG A 156 -10.11 8.07 -6.30
N ASP A 157 -9.45 7.31 -5.40
CA ASP A 157 -9.56 7.51 -3.95
C ASP A 157 -9.17 8.94 -3.53
N ILE A 158 -8.11 9.47 -4.15
CA ILE A 158 -7.67 10.85 -3.90
C ILE A 158 -8.69 11.86 -4.43
N LEU A 159 -9.24 11.64 -5.63
CA LEU A 159 -10.34 12.45 -6.17
C LEU A 159 -11.59 12.33 -5.30
N GLY A 160 -11.85 11.14 -4.77
CA GLY A 160 -12.94 10.84 -3.86
C GLY A 160 -12.94 11.64 -2.56
N VAL A 161 -11.84 12.31 -2.20
CA VAL A 161 -11.77 13.27 -1.08
C VAL A 161 -11.58 14.72 -1.53
N TRP A 162 -11.90 15.04 -2.76
CA TRP A 162 -11.73 16.36 -3.37
C TRP A 162 -10.26 16.81 -3.49
N ALA A 163 -9.29 15.90 -3.46
CA ALA A 163 -7.90 16.23 -3.61
C ALA A 163 -7.46 16.13 -5.08
N ASP A 164 -6.51 16.96 -5.49
CA ASP A 164 -5.85 16.89 -6.79
C ASP A 164 -4.63 15.96 -6.66
N PRO A 165 -4.55 14.84 -7.40
CA PRO A 165 -3.43 13.91 -7.37
C PRO A 165 -2.12 14.58 -7.81
N ILE A 166 -1.08 14.49 -6.95
CA ILE A 166 0.22 15.14 -7.19
C ILE A 166 1.40 14.19 -7.28
N ALA A 167 1.27 12.98 -6.74
CA ALA A 167 2.31 11.96 -6.80
C ALA A 167 1.75 10.56 -6.62
N CYS A 168 2.35 9.57 -7.30
CA CYS A 168 2.15 8.14 -7.07
C CYS A 168 3.37 7.53 -6.38
N THR A 169 3.14 6.39 -5.72
CA THR A 169 4.16 5.51 -5.14
C THR A 169 3.75 4.06 -5.38
N ASP A 170 4.70 3.15 -5.51
CA ASP A 170 4.44 1.73 -5.68
C ASP A 170 5.43 0.89 -4.89
N VAL A 171 4.98 -0.23 -4.31
CA VAL A 171 5.86 -1.25 -3.74
C VAL A 171 5.45 -2.61 -4.27
N LEU A 172 6.41 -3.34 -4.83
CA LEU A 172 6.16 -4.52 -5.64
C LEU A 172 6.91 -5.73 -5.09
N GLY A 173 6.26 -6.88 -5.03
CA GLY A 173 6.84 -8.14 -4.60
C GLY A 173 6.67 -9.24 -5.63
N PHE A 174 7.76 -9.85 -6.07
CA PHE A 174 7.79 -10.88 -7.11
C PHE A 174 8.51 -12.15 -6.64
N GLY A 175 8.20 -13.28 -7.26
CA GLY A 175 9.04 -14.47 -7.19
C GLY A 175 10.41 -14.25 -7.86
N PRO A 176 11.37 -15.18 -7.69
CA PRO A 176 12.67 -15.11 -8.35
C PRO A 176 12.51 -15.05 -9.88
N LEU A 177 13.24 -14.12 -10.52
CA LEU A 177 13.14 -13.91 -11.97
C LEU A 177 13.75 -15.05 -12.80
N ASP A 178 14.60 -15.86 -12.18
CA ASP A 178 15.24 -17.05 -12.73
C ASP A 178 14.55 -18.36 -12.30
N TYR A 179 13.28 -18.27 -11.84
CA TYR A 179 12.51 -19.45 -11.44
C TYR A 179 12.46 -20.49 -12.58
N ASP A 180 12.63 -21.76 -12.24
CA ASP A 180 12.59 -22.84 -13.23
C ASP A 180 11.17 -23.01 -13.79
N TYR A 181 11.00 -22.74 -15.08
CA TYR A 181 9.71 -22.84 -15.77
C TYR A 181 9.03 -24.20 -15.60
N ASN A 182 9.82 -25.29 -15.55
CA ASN A 182 9.30 -26.65 -15.40
C ASN A 182 8.75 -26.95 -13.99
N LYS A 183 9.00 -26.08 -13.02
CA LYS A 183 8.49 -26.21 -11.64
C LYS A 183 7.23 -25.37 -11.41
N LEU A 184 6.80 -24.58 -12.38
CA LEU A 184 5.58 -23.77 -12.24
C LEU A 184 4.34 -24.68 -12.28
N PRO A 185 3.43 -24.56 -11.29
CA PRO A 185 2.13 -25.21 -11.37
C PRO A 185 1.31 -24.67 -12.55
N PRO A 186 0.37 -25.46 -13.09
CA PRO A 186 -0.59 -24.96 -14.06
C PRO A 186 -1.30 -23.69 -13.55
N GLY A 187 -1.55 -22.73 -14.42
CA GLY A 187 -2.20 -21.46 -14.09
C GLY A 187 -1.33 -20.41 -13.36
N VAL A 188 -0.11 -20.76 -12.96
CA VAL A 188 0.84 -19.81 -12.37
C VAL A 188 1.76 -19.22 -13.43
N LYS A 189 1.79 -17.92 -13.55
CA LYS A 189 2.65 -17.20 -14.51
C LYS A 189 4.10 -17.12 -14.02
N HIS A 190 5.03 -17.14 -14.97
CA HIS A 190 6.45 -17.01 -14.64
C HIS A 190 6.76 -15.64 -14.01
N PRO A 191 7.50 -15.55 -12.89
CA PRO A 191 7.78 -14.29 -12.18
C PRO A 191 8.37 -13.19 -13.08
N LYS A 192 9.23 -13.53 -14.03
CA LYS A 192 9.79 -12.56 -14.99
C LYS A 192 8.70 -11.94 -15.87
N TYR A 193 7.73 -12.72 -16.35
CA TYR A 193 6.60 -12.21 -17.12
C TYR A 193 5.72 -11.28 -16.27
N VAL A 194 5.44 -11.69 -15.02
CA VAL A 194 4.67 -10.89 -14.07
C VAL A 194 5.38 -9.57 -13.74
N TYR A 195 6.69 -9.62 -13.46
CA TYR A 195 7.52 -8.44 -13.22
C TYR A 195 7.45 -7.43 -14.37
N MET A 196 7.63 -7.90 -15.60
CA MET A 196 7.57 -7.03 -16.79
C MET A 196 6.18 -6.42 -17.01
N GLY A 197 5.12 -7.23 -16.84
CA GLY A 197 3.75 -6.76 -17.02
C GLY A 197 3.32 -5.74 -15.95
N VAL A 198 3.60 -6.02 -14.67
CA VAL A 198 3.26 -5.14 -13.56
C VAL A 198 3.98 -3.79 -13.67
N THR A 199 5.29 -3.80 -13.86
CA THR A 199 6.06 -2.54 -13.98
C THR A 199 5.64 -1.70 -15.17
N ALA A 200 5.35 -2.33 -16.32
CA ALA A 200 4.82 -1.66 -17.50
C ALA A 200 3.40 -1.10 -17.29
N GLY A 201 2.53 -1.82 -16.58
CA GLY A 201 1.17 -1.36 -16.25
C GLY A 201 1.17 -0.11 -15.37
N ILE A 202 1.99 -0.10 -14.31
CA ILE A 202 2.15 1.06 -13.42
C ILE A 202 2.69 2.26 -14.20
N SER A 203 3.76 2.06 -14.97
CA SER A 203 4.35 3.09 -15.84
C SER A 203 3.31 3.68 -16.80
N ALA A 204 2.60 2.82 -17.52
CA ALA A 204 1.62 3.26 -18.52
C ALA A 204 0.51 4.12 -17.90
N TYR A 205 -0.03 3.72 -16.75
CA TYR A 205 -1.12 4.48 -16.14
C TYR A 205 -0.64 5.82 -15.56
N GLY A 206 0.38 5.81 -14.72
CA GLY A 206 0.92 7.01 -14.08
C GLY A 206 1.41 8.05 -15.09
N ASN A 207 2.15 7.62 -16.12
CA ASN A 207 2.68 8.50 -17.14
C ASN A 207 1.56 9.13 -18.01
N ASN A 208 0.54 8.34 -18.40
CA ASN A 208 -0.58 8.88 -19.17
C ASN A 208 -1.47 9.83 -18.36
N MET A 209 -1.54 9.66 -17.04
CA MET A 209 -2.17 10.62 -16.13
C MET A 209 -1.35 11.89 -15.92
N GLY A 210 -0.07 11.91 -16.32
CA GLY A 210 0.85 13.00 -16.03
C GLY A 210 1.08 13.21 -14.52
N ILE A 211 1.05 12.14 -13.73
CA ILE A 211 1.30 12.16 -12.28
C ILE A 211 2.63 11.45 -12.01
N PRO A 212 3.60 12.10 -11.32
CA PRO A 212 4.91 11.52 -11.10
C PRO A 212 4.85 10.33 -10.14
N THR A 213 5.46 9.19 -10.48
CA THR A 213 5.71 8.07 -9.56
C THR A 213 7.07 8.28 -8.90
N VAL A 214 7.08 8.73 -7.65
CA VAL A 214 8.25 9.33 -7.00
C VAL A 214 8.96 8.47 -5.98
N ASN A 215 8.31 7.41 -5.49
CA ASN A 215 8.82 6.54 -4.45
C ASN A 215 8.30 5.11 -4.65
N GLY A 216 9.03 4.14 -4.10
CA GLY A 216 8.63 2.74 -4.14
C GLY A 216 9.78 1.81 -3.76
N ALA A 217 9.52 0.51 -3.85
CA ALA A 217 10.50 -0.56 -3.64
C ALA A 217 10.12 -1.80 -4.45
N ILE A 218 11.10 -2.66 -4.73
CA ILE A 218 10.86 -3.95 -5.38
C ILE A 218 11.56 -5.04 -4.57
N TYR A 219 10.78 -6.02 -4.12
CA TYR A 219 11.24 -7.17 -3.34
C TYR A 219 11.07 -8.48 -4.11
N PHE A 220 11.94 -9.43 -3.83
CA PHE A 220 11.89 -10.77 -4.39
C PHE A 220 11.88 -11.81 -3.27
N ASP A 221 10.82 -12.64 -3.27
CA ASP A 221 10.64 -13.73 -2.33
C ASP A 221 9.97 -14.93 -3.01
N ASP A 222 10.38 -16.15 -2.68
CA ASP A 222 9.84 -17.36 -3.29
C ASP A 222 8.32 -17.48 -3.13
N SER A 223 7.77 -17.00 -2.01
CA SER A 223 6.33 -17.05 -1.72
C SER A 223 5.48 -16.16 -2.65
N TYR A 224 6.10 -15.17 -3.31
CA TYR A 224 5.41 -14.30 -4.26
C TYR A 224 5.33 -14.89 -5.67
N THR A 225 5.88 -16.07 -5.90
CA THR A 225 5.84 -16.73 -7.22
C THR A 225 4.41 -17.03 -7.66
N GLY A 226 3.58 -17.54 -6.78
CA GLY A 226 2.19 -17.91 -7.08
C GLY A 226 1.18 -16.80 -6.87
N ASN A 227 1.54 -15.77 -6.11
CA ASN A 227 0.67 -14.62 -5.84
C ASN A 227 1.54 -13.36 -5.66
N VAL A 228 1.66 -12.58 -6.73
CA VAL A 228 2.42 -11.34 -6.74
C VAL A 228 1.87 -10.34 -5.74
N VAL A 229 2.73 -9.51 -5.16
CA VAL A 229 2.35 -8.41 -4.27
C VAL A 229 2.47 -7.09 -5.03
N VAL A 230 1.37 -6.35 -5.14
CA VAL A 230 1.30 -5.07 -5.84
C VAL A 230 0.59 -4.06 -4.96
N TYR A 231 1.36 -3.10 -4.45
CA TYR A 231 0.84 -1.95 -3.74
C TYR A 231 0.96 -0.73 -4.62
N CYS A 232 -0.17 -0.04 -4.83
CA CYS A 232 -0.22 1.23 -5.53
C CYS A 232 -0.67 2.31 -4.56
N GLY A 233 -0.01 3.46 -4.57
CA GLY A 233 -0.35 4.57 -3.70
C GLY A 233 -0.44 5.88 -4.47
N CYS A 234 -1.27 6.79 -3.97
CA CYS A 234 -1.39 8.13 -4.49
C CYS A 234 -1.49 9.17 -3.37
N ILE A 235 -0.87 10.30 -3.61
CA ILE A 235 -0.89 11.46 -2.72
C ILE A 235 -1.52 12.63 -3.47
N GLY A 236 -2.41 13.36 -2.79
CA GLY A 236 -3.10 14.51 -3.34
C GLY A 236 -2.98 15.76 -2.47
N LEU A 237 -3.17 16.90 -3.13
CA LEU A 237 -3.22 18.22 -2.51
C LEU A 237 -4.65 18.77 -2.54
N LEU A 238 -5.12 19.34 -1.43
CA LEU A 238 -6.45 19.92 -1.38
C LEU A 238 -6.50 21.19 -0.50
N PRO A 239 -7.35 22.18 -0.87
CA PRO A 239 -7.67 23.28 0.02
C PRO A 239 -8.54 22.80 1.18
N LEU A 240 -8.11 23.00 2.43
CA LEU A 240 -8.86 22.55 3.61
C LEU A 240 -10.20 23.26 3.79
N SER A 241 -10.46 24.32 3.08
CA SER A 241 -11.80 24.96 3.06
C SER A 241 -12.82 24.23 2.17
N LYS A 242 -12.37 23.27 1.33
CA LYS A 242 -13.20 22.64 0.28
C LYS A 242 -13.31 21.11 0.39
N TYR A 243 -12.85 20.49 1.48
CA TYR A 243 -12.80 19.02 1.58
C TYR A 243 -14.09 18.40 2.15
N ARG A 244 -14.91 19.19 2.82
CA ARG A 244 -16.08 18.68 3.54
C ARG A 244 -17.17 18.21 2.58
N LYS A 245 -17.74 17.07 2.88
CA LYS A 245 -18.90 16.51 2.22
C LYS A 245 -20.14 16.75 3.08
N ASN A 246 -21.25 17.15 2.46
CA ASN A 246 -22.49 17.53 3.16
C ASN A 246 -23.75 17.24 2.33
N ALA A 247 -23.80 16.07 1.68
CA ALA A 247 -24.94 15.66 0.88
C ALA A 247 -26.24 15.66 1.70
N LYS A 248 -27.34 15.99 1.04
CA LYS A 248 -28.67 16.16 1.65
C LYS A 248 -29.72 15.34 0.90
N ILE A 249 -30.77 14.99 1.59
CA ILE A 249 -32.00 14.45 0.98
C ILE A 249 -32.45 15.37 -0.15
N GLY A 250 -32.69 14.79 -1.33
CA GLY A 250 -33.07 15.51 -2.54
C GLY A 250 -31.92 15.81 -3.48
N ASP A 251 -30.65 15.72 -3.04
CA ASP A 251 -29.48 15.82 -3.91
C ASP A 251 -29.51 14.70 -4.97
N TYR A 252 -29.12 15.04 -6.19
CA TYR A 252 -29.04 14.09 -7.29
C TYR A 252 -27.81 13.20 -7.14
N VAL A 253 -27.95 11.92 -7.44
CA VAL A 253 -26.86 10.95 -7.57
C VAL A 253 -26.44 10.93 -9.03
N VAL A 254 -25.23 11.42 -9.31
CA VAL A 254 -24.67 11.55 -10.66
C VAL A 254 -23.52 10.58 -10.84
N LEU A 255 -23.63 9.72 -11.84
CA LEU A 255 -22.53 8.88 -12.34
C LEU A 255 -21.79 9.65 -13.41
N ALA A 256 -20.46 9.76 -13.29
CA ALA A 256 -19.60 10.40 -14.28
C ALA A 256 -18.40 9.50 -14.66
N GLY A 257 -17.97 9.58 -15.92
CA GLY A 257 -16.81 8.87 -16.44
C GLY A 257 -17.15 7.73 -17.39
N GLY A 258 -16.32 6.69 -17.42
CA GLY A 258 -16.38 5.57 -18.34
C GLY A 258 -17.72 4.82 -18.37
N LYS A 259 -18.06 4.25 -19.51
CA LYS A 259 -19.27 3.43 -19.67
C LYS A 259 -19.15 2.10 -18.94
N THR A 260 -20.28 1.55 -18.50
CA THR A 260 -20.37 0.29 -17.76
C THR A 260 -20.39 -0.94 -18.70
N GLY A 261 -19.52 -1.90 -18.45
CA GLY A 261 -19.44 -3.18 -19.13
C GLY A 261 -19.48 -4.35 -18.15
N ARG A 262 -19.09 -5.55 -18.58
CA ARG A 262 -18.95 -6.75 -17.70
C ARG A 262 -17.58 -6.83 -17.02
N ASP A 263 -16.70 -5.91 -17.31
CA ASP A 263 -15.36 -5.87 -16.71
C ASP A 263 -15.46 -5.67 -15.19
N GLY A 264 -14.67 -6.44 -14.44
CA GLY A 264 -14.60 -6.38 -12.98
C GLY A 264 -15.79 -7.00 -12.23
N ILE A 265 -16.75 -7.65 -12.90
CA ILE A 265 -17.82 -8.35 -12.18
C ILE A 265 -17.23 -9.45 -11.31
N HIS A 266 -17.65 -9.48 -10.03
CA HIS A 266 -17.09 -10.34 -8.98
C HIS A 266 -15.58 -10.10 -8.66
N GLY A 267 -15.01 -8.96 -9.02
CA GLY A 267 -13.61 -8.62 -8.70
C GLY A 267 -13.32 -8.69 -7.21
N VAL A 268 -14.20 -8.15 -6.38
CA VAL A 268 -14.09 -8.20 -4.89
C VAL A 268 -14.17 -9.62 -4.34
N THR A 269 -15.06 -10.45 -4.89
CA THR A 269 -15.18 -11.86 -4.49
C THR A 269 -13.92 -12.62 -4.87
N PHE A 270 -13.42 -12.40 -6.08
CA PHE A 270 -12.16 -12.97 -6.55
C PHE A 270 -10.96 -12.54 -5.70
N ALA A 271 -10.86 -11.26 -5.33
CA ALA A 271 -9.80 -10.74 -4.47
C ALA A 271 -9.85 -11.30 -3.03
N SER A 272 -10.95 -11.93 -2.63
CA SER A 272 -11.18 -12.56 -1.32
C SER A 272 -11.17 -14.09 -1.36
N ALA A 273 -10.61 -14.69 -2.42
CA ALA A 273 -10.49 -16.15 -2.59
C ALA A 273 -9.04 -16.55 -2.86
N GLU A 274 -8.67 -17.79 -2.50
CA GLU A 274 -7.36 -18.33 -2.84
C GLU A 274 -7.23 -18.53 -4.37
N LEU A 275 -6.05 -18.26 -4.92
CA LEU A 275 -5.74 -18.53 -6.33
C LEU A 275 -5.62 -20.04 -6.57
N THR A 276 -6.19 -20.50 -7.67
CA THR A 276 -6.20 -21.90 -8.10
C THR A 276 -5.61 -22.05 -9.51
N GLU A 277 -5.37 -23.28 -9.95
CA GLU A 277 -4.94 -23.58 -11.31
C GLU A 277 -5.90 -23.04 -12.40
N LYS A 278 -7.17 -22.83 -12.06
CA LYS A 278 -8.20 -22.34 -12.97
C LYS A 278 -8.49 -20.85 -12.85
N SER A 279 -7.80 -20.14 -11.93
CA SER A 279 -8.08 -18.73 -11.67
C SER A 279 -7.88 -17.85 -12.91
N GLU A 280 -6.91 -18.15 -13.79
CA GLU A 280 -6.73 -17.41 -15.03
C GLU A 280 -7.94 -17.57 -15.97
N GLU A 281 -8.43 -18.80 -16.15
CA GLU A 281 -9.55 -19.08 -17.05
C GLU A 281 -10.88 -18.52 -16.53
N ILE A 282 -11.14 -18.68 -15.23
CA ILE A 282 -12.42 -18.31 -14.61
C ILE A 282 -12.46 -16.82 -14.28
N SER A 283 -11.37 -16.24 -13.78
CA SER A 283 -11.36 -14.91 -13.17
C SER A 283 -10.74 -13.81 -14.05
N ARG A 284 -10.28 -14.12 -15.24
CA ARG A 284 -9.79 -13.11 -16.19
C ARG A 284 -10.82 -12.01 -16.50
N PRO A 285 -12.13 -12.29 -16.64
CA PRO A 285 -13.15 -11.25 -16.79
C PRO A 285 -13.32 -10.35 -15.54
N ALA A 286 -12.87 -10.78 -14.36
CA ALA A 286 -12.88 -9.98 -13.14
C ALA A 286 -11.76 -8.94 -13.10
N VAL A 287 -10.77 -9.00 -14.01
CA VAL A 287 -9.75 -7.95 -14.16
C VAL A 287 -10.31 -6.81 -15.01
N GLN A 288 -10.20 -5.60 -14.50
CA GLN A 288 -10.73 -4.41 -15.15
C GLN A 288 -9.83 -3.97 -16.32
N ILE A 289 -10.36 -3.09 -17.17
CA ILE A 289 -9.67 -2.51 -18.33
C ILE A 289 -9.38 -1.04 -18.02
N ALA A 290 -8.11 -0.67 -18.09
CA ALA A 290 -7.63 0.68 -17.75
C ALA A 290 -7.75 1.67 -18.92
N ASP A 291 -8.25 2.89 -18.65
CA ASP A 291 -8.27 4.03 -19.56
C ASP A 291 -7.82 5.32 -18.83
N PRO A 292 -6.49 5.53 -18.66
CA PRO A 292 -5.98 6.69 -17.93
C PRO A 292 -6.34 8.03 -18.58
N ILE A 293 -6.63 8.08 -19.89
CA ILE A 293 -7.03 9.30 -20.58
C ILE A 293 -8.45 9.72 -20.13
N GLU A 294 -9.35 8.76 -20.02
CA GLU A 294 -10.69 9.03 -19.48
C GLU A 294 -10.62 9.52 -18.02
N GLU A 295 -9.75 8.91 -17.19
CA GLU A 295 -9.57 9.34 -15.80
C GLU A 295 -8.98 10.75 -15.69
N GLU A 296 -8.06 11.14 -16.58
CA GLU A 296 -7.51 12.51 -16.59
C GLU A 296 -8.59 13.55 -16.92
N LYS A 297 -9.50 13.27 -17.85
CA LYS A 297 -10.66 14.13 -18.15
C LYS A 297 -11.59 14.25 -16.94
N VAL A 298 -11.94 13.12 -16.32
CA VAL A 298 -12.74 13.06 -15.09
C VAL A 298 -12.08 13.87 -13.96
N LYS A 299 -10.78 13.72 -13.77
CA LYS A 299 -10.01 14.50 -12.78
C LYS A 299 -10.18 16.01 -12.98
N ARG A 300 -10.03 16.51 -14.22
CA ARG A 300 -10.16 17.95 -14.51
C ARG A 300 -11.55 18.46 -14.14
N ALA A 301 -12.58 17.72 -14.54
CA ALA A 301 -13.96 18.08 -14.20
C ALA A 301 -14.21 18.10 -12.69
N ILE A 302 -13.76 17.08 -11.94
CA ILE A 302 -13.95 17.00 -10.48
C ILE A 302 -13.22 18.14 -9.76
N VAL A 303 -12.01 18.49 -10.18
CA VAL A 303 -11.23 19.59 -9.60
C VAL A 303 -11.95 20.94 -9.85
N GLU A 304 -12.51 21.16 -11.05
CA GLU A 304 -13.31 22.38 -11.37
C GLU A 304 -14.60 22.42 -10.51
N ILE A 305 -15.35 21.32 -10.40
CA ILE A 305 -16.56 21.19 -9.57
C ILE A 305 -16.24 21.49 -8.10
N ARG A 306 -15.12 20.95 -7.58
CA ARG A 306 -14.61 21.26 -6.22
C ARG A 306 -14.34 22.75 -6.07
N ASP A 307 -13.62 23.34 -7.01
CA ASP A 307 -13.17 24.73 -6.91
C ASP A 307 -14.32 25.72 -6.96
N LEU A 308 -15.38 25.39 -7.70
CA LEU A 308 -16.62 26.12 -7.76
C LEU A 308 -17.61 25.73 -6.63
N GLN A 309 -17.30 24.70 -5.83
CA GLN A 309 -18.12 24.17 -4.72
C GLN A 309 -19.56 23.78 -5.16
N LEU A 310 -19.68 23.14 -6.32
CA LEU A 310 -20.95 22.75 -6.92
C LEU A 310 -21.46 21.38 -6.43
N GLY A 311 -20.56 20.48 -6.00
CA GLY A 311 -20.89 19.15 -5.48
C GLY A 311 -21.04 19.13 -3.96
N SER A 312 -21.97 18.33 -3.44
CA SER A 312 -22.16 18.10 -1.99
C SER A 312 -21.33 16.91 -1.46
N ALA A 313 -21.07 15.90 -2.29
CA ALA A 313 -20.10 14.82 -2.00
C ALA A 313 -19.59 14.19 -3.30
N VAL A 314 -18.49 13.43 -3.18
CA VAL A 314 -17.90 12.64 -4.26
C VAL A 314 -17.31 11.37 -3.65
N THR A 315 -17.36 10.26 -4.39
CA THR A 315 -16.62 9.02 -4.08
C THR A 315 -16.24 8.34 -5.39
N ASP A 316 -15.23 7.49 -5.35
CA ASP A 316 -14.90 6.63 -6.48
C ASP A 316 -15.93 5.50 -6.65
N ILE A 317 -15.91 4.87 -7.81
CA ILE A 317 -16.62 3.61 -8.07
C ILE A 317 -15.53 2.56 -8.31
N GLY A 318 -15.09 1.96 -7.21
CA GLY A 318 -14.06 0.92 -7.18
C GLY A 318 -14.64 -0.48 -7.03
N GLY A 319 -14.13 -1.25 -6.08
CA GLY A 319 -14.60 -2.58 -5.77
C GLY A 319 -16.09 -2.66 -5.43
N GLY A 320 -16.80 -3.63 -6.04
CA GLY A 320 -18.25 -3.76 -5.91
C GLY A 320 -19.06 -2.79 -6.78
N GLY A 321 -18.42 -1.92 -7.56
CA GLY A 321 -19.07 -1.03 -8.51
C GLY A 321 -20.04 -0.03 -7.88
N LEU A 322 -21.18 0.19 -8.53
CA LEU A 322 -22.23 1.05 -8.01
C LEU A 322 -22.83 0.53 -6.69
N SER A 323 -22.77 -0.77 -6.42
CA SER A 323 -23.36 -1.35 -5.21
C SER A 323 -22.68 -0.86 -3.93
N SER A 324 -21.36 -0.67 -3.95
CA SER A 324 -20.61 -0.06 -2.85
C SER A 324 -20.81 1.47 -2.84
N ALA A 325 -20.52 2.15 -3.93
CA ALA A 325 -20.50 3.61 -3.98
C ALA A 325 -21.84 4.26 -3.62
N VAL A 326 -22.95 3.74 -4.17
CA VAL A 326 -24.32 4.27 -3.94
C VAL A 326 -24.77 4.00 -2.51
N GLY A 327 -24.60 2.75 -2.04
CA GLY A 327 -24.99 2.33 -0.70
C GLY A 327 -24.21 3.05 0.40
N GLU A 328 -22.89 3.08 0.30
CA GLU A 328 -22.00 3.75 1.27
C GLU A 328 -22.25 5.26 1.34
N THR A 329 -22.54 5.89 0.20
CA THR A 329 -22.92 7.32 0.18
C THR A 329 -24.20 7.57 0.97
N ALA A 330 -25.25 6.78 0.77
CA ALA A 330 -26.51 6.93 1.50
C ALA A 330 -26.33 6.65 3.00
N GLU A 331 -25.60 5.60 3.37
CA GLU A 331 -25.31 5.25 4.76
C GLU A 331 -24.52 6.37 5.47
N ARG A 332 -23.49 6.91 4.82
CA ARG A 332 -22.66 8.00 5.34
C ARG A 332 -23.47 9.22 5.74
N PHE A 333 -24.50 9.56 4.97
CA PHE A 333 -25.37 10.72 5.24
C PHE A 333 -26.67 10.35 5.96
N ASN A 334 -26.78 9.13 6.47
CA ASN A 334 -27.91 8.62 7.24
C ASN A 334 -29.27 8.79 6.52
N CYS A 335 -29.31 8.46 5.24
CA CYS A 335 -30.49 8.53 4.39
C CYS A 335 -30.62 7.26 3.55
N GLY A 336 -31.62 7.19 2.68
CA GLY A 336 -31.70 6.18 1.63
C GLY A 336 -31.39 6.77 0.27
N VAL A 337 -31.53 5.95 -0.75
CA VAL A 337 -31.23 6.34 -2.13
C VAL A 337 -32.15 5.61 -3.09
N SER A 338 -32.61 6.33 -4.13
CA SER A 338 -33.41 5.77 -5.23
C SER A 338 -32.68 6.02 -6.55
N VAL A 339 -32.36 4.95 -7.27
CA VAL A 339 -31.55 4.93 -8.50
C VAL A 339 -32.23 4.13 -9.60
N ASP A 340 -32.22 4.66 -10.81
CA ASP A 340 -32.73 4.01 -12.02
C ASP A 340 -31.55 3.44 -12.85
N LEU A 341 -31.39 2.13 -12.82
CA LEU A 341 -30.28 1.43 -13.50
C LEU A 341 -30.40 1.49 -15.04
N ALA A 342 -31.58 1.73 -15.59
CA ALA A 342 -31.78 1.88 -17.04
C ALA A 342 -31.09 3.15 -17.58
N LYS A 343 -30.75 4.12 -16.71
CA LYS A 343 -30.03 5.35 -17.06
C LYS A 343 -28.52 5.18 -17.11
N VAL A 344 -27.97 4.08 -16.61
CA VAL A 344 -26.53 3.84 -16.59
C VAL A 344 -25.99 3.73 -18.02
N PRO A 345 -25.00 4.55 -18.43
CA PRO A 345 -24.37 4.43 -19.75
C PRO A 345 -23.65 3.09 -19.90
N LEU A 346 -23.99 2.31 -20.92
CA LEU A 346 -23.45 0.97 -21.16
C LEU A 346 -22.45 0.98 -22.32
N LYS A 347 -21.41 0.14 -22.23
CA LYS A 347 -20.46 -0.15 -23.33
C LYS A 347 -21.16 -0.92 -24.46
N TYR A 348 -22.12 -1.79 -24.11
CA TYR A 348 -22.94 -2.60 -25.04
C TYR A 348 -24.23 -3.05 -24.36
N GLN A 349 -25.22 -3.42 -25.16
CA GLN A 349 -26.52 -3.88 -24.70
C GLN A 349 -26.50 -5.32 -24.16
N GLY A 350 -27.48 -5.68 -23.33
CA GLY A 350 -27.68 -7.06 -22.87
C GLY A 350 -27.06 -7.37 -21.52
N LEU A 351 -26.67 -6.36 -20.73
CA LEU A 351 -26.32 -6.53 -19.32
C LEU A 351 -27.59 -6.69 -18.49
N ALA A 352 -27.59 -7.67 -17.59
CA ALA A 352 -28.64 -7.80 -16.56
C ALA A 352 -28.52 -6.67 -15.53
N PRO A 353 -29.61 -6.29 -14.84
CA PRO A 353 -29.60 -5.23 -13.82
C PRO A 353 -28.52 -5.41 -12.74
N TRP A 354 -28.31 -6.64 -12.26
CA TRP A 354 -27.26 -6.93 -11.29
C TRP A 354 -25.86 -6.77 -11.88
N GLU A 355 -25.62 -7.13 -13.16
CA GLU A 355 -24.36 -6.90 -13.84
C GLU A 355 -24.04 -5.41 -13.97
N ILE A 356 -25.04 -4.57 -14.28
CA ILE A 356 -24.91 -3.10 -14.35
C ILE A 356 -24.50 -2.54 -12.98
N TYR A 357 -25.10 -3.05 -11.90
CA TYR A 357 -24.95 -2.50 -10.57
C TYR A 357 -23.64 -2.94 -9.90
N LEU A 358 -23.17 -4.15 -10.20
CA LEU A 358 -21.95 -4.72 -9.64
C LEU A 358 -20.68 -4.51 -10.48
N SER A 359 -20.84 -4.13 -11.75
CA SER A 359 -19.68 -3.90 -12.62
C SER A 359 -18.67 -2.96 -11.98
N GLU A 360 -17.39 -3.34 -12.02
CA GLU A 360 -16.26 -2.54 -11.57
C GLU A 360 -15.54 -1.86 -12.74
N SER A 361 -16.26 -1.59 -13.87
CA SER A 361 -15.71 -0.79 -14.95
C SER A 361 -15.04 0.46 -14.39
N GLN A 362 -13.81 0.71 -14.83
CA GLN A 362 -12.93 1.72 -14.24
C GLN A 362 -13.28 3.15 -14.67
N GLU A 363 -12.55 4.12 -14.17
CA GLU A 363 -12.63 5.54 -14.51
C GLU A 363 -14.01 6.15 -14.27
N ARG A 364 -14.71 5.69 -13.21
CA ARG A 364 -16.05 6.19 -12.85
C ARG A 364 -16.05 6.78 -11.45
N MET A 365 -16.78 7.88 -11.29
CA MET A 365 -16.99 8.57 -10.03
C MET A 365 -18.48 8.75 -9.76
N LEU A 366 -18.86 8.71 -8.49
CA LEU A 366 -20.21 9.02 -8.02
C LEU A 366 -20.19 10.36 -7.30
N LEU A 367 -21.04 11.29 -7.73
CA LEU A 367 -21.20 12.60 -7.09
C LEU A 367 -22.64 12.74 -6.56
N THR A 368 -22.77 13.48 -5.46
CA THR A 368 -24.07 14.00 -5.04
C THR A 368 -24.09 15.49 -5.31
N ILE A 369 -25.13 15.96 -6.03
CA ILE A 369 -25.22 17.31 -6.57
C ILE A 369 -26.53 17.94 -6.14
N PRO A 370 -26.52 19.12 -5.46
CA PRO A 370 -27.73 19.92 -5.21
C PRO A 370 -28.46 20.26 -6.52
N GLY A 371 -29.80 20.22 -6.50
CA GLY A 371 -30.59 20.41 -7.72
C GLY A 371 -30.30 21.71 -8.49
N GLU A 372 -30.00 22.77 -7.76
CA GLU A 372 -29.65 24.08 -8.34
C GLU A 372 -28.30 24.09 -9.09
N ASN A 373 -27.42 23.12 -8.81
CA ASN A 373 -26.09 23.04 -9.43
C ASN A 373 -26.03 22.00 -10.56
N LEU A 374 -27.07 21.17 -10.74
CA LEU A 374 -27.03 20.01 -11.63
C LEU A 374 -26.67 20.39 -13.06
N GLU A 375 -27.36 21.36 -13.65
CA GLU A 375 -27.14 21.80 -15.03
C GLU A 375 -25.67 22.25 -15.23
N ARG A 376 -25.18 23.06 -14.29
CA ARG A 376 -23.79 23.55 -14.37
C ARG A 376 -22.75 22.45 -14.26
N VAL A 377 -23.00 21.45 -13.43
CA VAL A 377 -22.12 20.27 -13.28
C VAL A 377 -22.12 19.44 -14.56
N MET A 378 -23.28 19.24 -15.19
CA MET A 378 -23.36 18.51 -16.47
C MET A 378 -22.62 19.24 -17.60
N GLU A 379 -22.70 20.58 -17.65
CA GLU A 379 -21.91 21.39 -18.60
C GLU A 379 -20.40 21.24 -18.40
N ILE A 380 -19.91 21.15 -17.16
CA ILE A 380 -18.48 20.95 -16.86
C ILE A 380 -18.02 19.58 -17.38
N PHE A 381 -18.79 18.52 -17.15
CA PHE A 381 -18.46 17.20 -17.68
C PHE A 381 -18.51 17.18 -19.22
N GLU A 382 -19.50 17.78 -19.83
CA GLU A 382 -19.60 17.88 -21.30
C GLU A 382 -18.39 18.63 -21.91
N LYS A 383 -17.96 19.73 -21.30
CA LYS A 383 -16.78 20.50 -21.71
C LYS A 383 -15.50 19.65 -21.70
N GLU A 384 -15.37 18.73 -20.74
CA GLU A 384 -14.23 17.82 -20.64
C GLU A 384 -14.40 16.52 -21.46
N ASP A 385 -15.50 16.43 -22.24
CA ASP A 385 -15.85 15.23 -23.01
C ASP A 385 -15.96 13.97 -22.10
N VAL A 386 -16.62 14.11 -20.96
CA VAL A 386 -16.89 13.07 -19.99
C VAL A 386 -18.40 12.79 -19.94
N ALA A 387 -18.76 11.51 -20.07
CA ALA A 387 -20.16 11.10 -19.88
C ALA A 387 -20.57 11.31 -18.41
N ALA A 388 -21.71 11.99 -18.22
CA ALA A 388 -22.31 12.16 -16.91
C ALA A 388 -23.82 11.95 -16.96
N THR A 389 -24.38 11.28 -15.95
CA THR A 389 -25.82 10.94 -15.93
C THR A 389 -26.37 11.00 -14.51
N ALA A 390 -27.48 11.73 -14.33
CA ALA A 390 -28.23 11.75 -13.08
C ALA A 390 -29.08 10.48 -12.97
N LEU A 391 -28.61 9.53 -12.16
CA LEU A 391 -29.23 8.23 -11.98
C LEU A 391 -30.46 8.28 -11.08
N GLY A 392 -30.47 9.18 -10.09
CA GLY A 392 -31.51 9.21 -9.06
C GLY A 392 -31.27 10.28 -8.01
N LYS A 393 -31.77 10.05 -6.80
CA LYS A 393 -31.69 11.01 -5.69
C LYS A 393 -31.50 10.33 -4.34
N LEU A 394 -30.95 11.06 -3.39
CA LEU A 394 -31.01 10.71 -1.97
C LEU A 394 -32.46 10.94 -1.46
N ILE A 395 -32.96 9.94 -0.71
CA ILE A 395 -34.34 9.92 -0.21
C ILE A 395 -34.38 9.82 1.32
N PRO A 396 -35.50 10.27 1.97
CA PRO A 396 -35.62 10.24 3.43
C PRO A 396 -35.77 8.82 3.99
N GLU A 397 -36.40 7.90 3.26
CA GLU A 397 -36.56 6.51 3.64
C GLU A 397 -35.21 5.82 3.64
N ARG A 398 -34.79 5.23 4.76
CA ARG A 398 -33.50 4.49 4.86
C ARG A 398 -33.56 3.14 4.14
N ARG A 399 -33.71 3.21 2.80
CA ARG A 399 -33.75 2.04 1.91
C ARG A 399 -32.91 2.28 0.67
N LEU A 400 -32.35 1.19 0.16
CA LEU A 400 -31.73 1.13 -1.15
C LEU A 400 -32.80 0.70 -2.16
N GLN A 401 -33.31 1.67 -2.93
CA GLN A 401 -34.32 1.43 -3.95
C GLN A 401 -33.68 1.51 -5.32
N LEU A 402 -33.70 0.40 -6.06
CA LEU A 402 -33.22 0.34 -7.45
C LEU A 402 -34.40 0.01 -8.36
N THR A 403 -34.48 0.74 -9.47
CA THR A 403 -35.45 0.48 -10.52
C THR A 403 -34.75 0.14 -11.84
N TYR A 404 -35.40 -0.64 -12.69
CA TYR A 404 -34.96 -0.93 -14.05
C TYR A 404 -36.18 -1.06 -14.96
N ASN A 405 -36.25 -0.28 -16.04
CA ASN A 405 -37.40 -0.20 -16.94
C ASN A 405 -38.74 0.05 -16.22
N GLY A 406 -38.72 0.82 -15.15
CA GLY A 406 -39.88 1.18 -14.35
C GLY A 406 -40.32 0.15 -13.31
N GLU A 407 -39.65 -1.01 -13.21
CA GLU A 407 -39.87 -1.99 -12.14
C GLU A 407 -38.88 -1.83 -11.01
N VAL A 408 -39.30 -2.06 -9.77
CA VAL A 408 -38.43 -2.12 -8.59
C VAL A 408 -37.68 -3.45 -8.61
N VAL A 409 -36.34 -3.40 -8.73
CA VAL A 409 -35.46 -4.57 -8.78
C VAL A 409 -34.70 -4.78 -7.48
N SER A 410 -34.64 -3.77 -6.61
CA SER A 410 -34.15 -3.88 -5.24
C SER A 410 -34.88 -2.90 -4.33
N ASP A 411 -35.20 -3.35 -3.11
CA ASP A 411 -35.73 -2.51 -2.04
C ASP A 411 -35.30 -3.10 -0.69
N VAL A 412 -34.06 -2.75 -0.25
CA VAL A 412 -33.42 -3.32 0.93
C VAL A 412 -33.21 -2.22 1.98
N ALA A 413 -33.49 -2.55 3.25
CA ALA A 413 -33.23 -1.64 4.36
C ALA A 413 -31.72 -1.40 4.53
N MET A 414 -31.30 -0.13 4.64
CA MET A 414 -29.89 0.25 4.84
C MET A 414 -29.34 -0.37 6.12
N ASP A 415 -30.15 -0.39 7.19
CA ASP A 415 -29.73 -0.98 8.46
C ASP A 415 -29.42 -2.49 8.36
N PHE A 416 -30.11 -3.21 7.50
CA PHE A 416 -29.80 -4.61 7.22
C PHE A 416 -28.52 -4.73 6.39
N MET A 417 -28.38 -3.93 5.35
CA MET A 417 -27.24 -4.00 4.43
C MET A 417 -25.91 -3.67 5.12
N PHE A 418 -25.88 -2.66 6.01
CA PHE A 418 -24.64 -2.19 6.65
C PHE A 418 -24.39 -2.76 8.06
N ASN A 419 -25.21 -3.71 8.52
CA ASN A 419 -25.01 -4.46 9.76
C ASN A 419 -24.93 -5.98 9.51
N PRO A 420 -23.86 -6.46 8.84
CA PRO A 420 -23.67 -7.89 8.60
C PRO A 420 -23.53 -8.67 9.92
N CYS A 421 -23.75 -9.98 9.85
CA CYS A 421 -23.52 -10.87 11.00
C CYS A 421 -22.11 -10.72 11.55
N GLN A 422 -22.00 -10.62 12.86
CA GLN A 422 -20.69 -10.56 13.50
C GLN A 422 -20.02 -11.94 13.50
N ILE A 423 -18.92 -12.08 12.79
CA ILE A 423 -18.14 -13.31 12.69
C ILE A 423 -17.16 -13.39 13.86
N ILE A 424 -17.00 -14.60 14.42
CA ILE A 424 -15.98 -14.89 15.42
C ILE A 424 -14.99 -15.87 14.80
N LYS A 425 -13.72 -15.49 14.72
CA LYS A 425 -12.63 -16.34 14.19
C LYS A 425 -11.68 -16.76 15.31
N ALA A 426 -11.15 -17.98 15.23
CA ALA A 426 -10.13 -18.48 16.13
C ALA A 426 -8.72 -18.19 15.58
N ALA A 427 -7.82 -17.77 16.46
CA ALA A 427 -6.42 -17.55 16.12
C ALA A 427 -5.49 -18.30 17.08
N SER A 428 -4.35 -18.78 16.58
CA SER A 428 -3.29 -19.41 17.36
C SER A 428 -1.93 -18.78 17.01
N VAL A 429 -1.05 -18.70 18.01
CA VAL A 429 0.33 -18.25 17.80
C VAL A 429 1.25 -19.45 17.89
N GLU A 430 1.82 -19.84 16.77
CA GLU A 430 2.80 -20.92 16.67
C GLU A 430 4.14 -20.35 16.19
N PRO A 431 5.06 -20.04 17.12
CA PRO A 431 6.37 -19.54 16.71
C PRO A 431 7.14 -20.65 15.96
N PRO A 432 7.77 -20.32 14.85
CA PRO A 432 8.56 -21.29 14.10
C PRO A 432 9.75 -21.79 14.93
N LYS A 433 10.07 -23.07 14.82
CA LYS A 433 11.24 -23.68 15.46
C LYS A 433 12.46 -23.42 14.60
N LEU A 434 13.11 -22.28 14.80
CA LEU A 434 14.31 -21.86 14.06
C LEU A 434 15.56 -21.98 14.92
N VAL A 435 16.68 -22.22 14.26
CA VAL A 435 18.01 -22.34 14.88
C VAL A 435 18.89 -21.23 14.34
N GLU A 436 19.69 -20.61 15.20
CA GLU A 436 20.70 -19.66 14.77
C GLU A 436 21.83 -20.42 14.07
N PRO A 437 22.26 -20.02 12.85
CA PRO A 437 23.28 -20.76 12.12
C PRO A 437 24.67 -20.56 12.71
N GLU A 438 25.44 -21.62 12.71
CA GLU A 438 26.88 -21.62 13.05
C GLU A 438 27.70 -21.81 11.78
N PHE A 439 28.50 -20.82 11.41
CA PHE A 439 29.41 -20.89 10.26
C PHE A 439 30.62 -19.98 10.46
N ALA A 440 31.69 -20.25 9.73
CA ALA A 440 32.93 -19.46 9.78
C ALA A 440 32.71 -18.08 9.08
N GLU A 441 33.39 -17.05 9.59
CA GLU A 441 33.45 -15.75 8.87
C GLU A 441 34.05 -15.97 7.48
N PRO A 442 33.45 -15.43 6.40
CA PRO A 442 34.02 -15.53 5.05
C PRO A 442 35.42 -14.92 4.97
N ALA A 443 36.33 -15.61 4.27
CA ALA A 443 37.71 -15.17 4.13
C ALA A 443 37.86 -13.86 3.33
N ASP A 444 36.96 -13.61 2.38
CA ASP A 444 36.94 -12.41 1.53
C ASP A 444 35.61 -11.66 1.69
N LEU A 445 35.61 -10.68 2.59
CA LEU A 445 34.42 -9.84 2.84
C LEU A 445 34.18 -8.82 1.71
N THR A 446 35.19 -8.51 0.89
CA THR A 446 34.99 -7.71 -0.33
C THR A 446 34.17 -8.48 -1.37
N ALA A 447 34.49 -9.76 -1.58
CA ALA A 447 33.68 -10.61 -2.46
C ALA A 447 32.24 -10.78 -1.93
N THR A 448 32.08 -10.97 -0.63
CA THR A 448 30.77 -11.04 0.02
C THR A 448 29.95 -9.76 -0.22
N LEU A 449 30.53 -8.58 -0.05
CA LEU A 449 29.84 -7.30 -0.33
C LEU A 449 29.41 -7.18 -1.79
N LEU A 450 30.27 -7.60 -2.74
CA LEU A 450 29.91 -7.58 -4.17
C LEU A 450 28.73 -8.51 -4.48
N LEU A 451 28.67 -9.68 -3.85
CA LEU A 451 27.53 -10.60 -4.01
C LEU A 451 26.25 -10.02 -3.41
N LEU A 452 26.32 -9.37 -2.23
CA LEU A 452 25.18 -8.70 -1.62
C LEU A 452 24.68 -7.54 -2.47
N LEU A 453 25.57 -6.70 -3.02
CA LEU A 453 25.17 -5.63 -3.94
C LEU A 453 24.47 -6.15 -5.21
N ALA A 454 24.79 -7.37 -5.64
CA ALA A 454 24.13 -8.02 -6.76
C ALA A 454 22.86 -8.81 -6.34
N ALA A 455 22.57 -8.95 -5.05
CA ALA A 455 21.36 -9.63 -4.59
C ALA A 455 20.10 -8.86 -5.07
N PRO A 456 19.06 -9.53 -5.59
CA PRO A 456 17.91 -8.88 -6.21
C PRO A 456 17.23 -7.82 -5.33
N ASN A 457 17.14 -8.02 -4.01
CA ASN A 457 16.54 -7.07 -3.08
C ASN A 457 17.38 -5.79 -2.90
N ILE A 458 18.71 -5.88 -3.00
CA ILE A 458 19.65 -4.76 -2.87
C ILE A 458 19.98 -4.12 -4.23
N ALA A 459 20.08 -4.92 -5.30
CA ALA A 459 20.47 -4.46 -6.64
C ALA A 459 19.63 -3.30 -7.15
N SER A 460 20.22 -2.47 -8.01
CA SER A 460 19.61 -1.27 -8.58
C SER A 460 18.25 -1.54 -9.22
N LYS A 461 17.27 -0.71 -8.90
CA LYS A 461 15.95 -0.67 -9.55
C LYS A 461 15.87 0.39 -10.66
N GLU A 462 17.01 0.95 -11.06
CA GLU A 462 17.10 2.05 -12.05
C GLU A 462 16.38 1.71 -13.35
N SER A 463 16.42 0.47 -13.83
CA SER A 463 15.73 0.02 -15.05
C SER A 463 14.22 0.24 -14.99
N VAL A 464 13.59 0.06 -13.83
CA VAL A 464 12.15 0.34 -13.60
C VAL A 464 11.93 1.82 -13.35
N ILE A 465 12.68 2.45 -12.46
CA ILE A 465 12.53 3.87 -12.10
C ILE A 465 12.60 4.77 -13.34
N ARG A 466 13.46 4.46 -14.30
CA ARG A 466 13.61 5.23 -15.55
C ARG A 466 12.43 5.09 -16.51
N THR A 467 11.52 4.14 -16.32
CA THR A 467 10.28 4.04 -17.08
C THR A 467 9.18 4.93 -16.53
N TYR A 468 9.32 5.42 -15.30
CA TYR A 468 8.36 6.25 -14.61
C TYR A 468 8.69 7.74 -14.83
N ASP A 469 7.67 8.55 -15.09
CA ASP A 469 7.79 10.01 -15.20
C ASP A 469 7.84 10.65 -13.80
N HIS A 470 8.91 10.38 -13.05
CA HIS A 470 9.06 10.83 -11.67
C HIS A 470 9.40 12.32 -11.50
N GLU A 471 9.53 13.08 -12.59
CA GLU A 471 9.81 14.51 -12.60
C GLU A 471 8.69 15.36 -13.24
N VAL A 472 7.69 14.76 -13.83
CA VAL A 472 6.54 15.45 -14.41
C VAL A 472 5.86 16.35 -13.39
N LYS A 473 5.31 17.49 -13.80
CA LYS A 473 4.83 18.61 -12.98
C LYS A 473 5.94 19.48 -12.35
N GLY A 474 7.23 19.11 -12.38
CA GLY A 474 8.36 19.94 -11.98
C GLY A 474 8.44 20.28 -10.49
N ASN A 475 7.80 19.50 -9.63
CA ASN A 475 7.75 19.71 -8.18
C ASN A 475 8.53 18.68 -7.33
N THR A 476 9.22 17.73 -7.97
CA THR A 476 10.06 16.72 -7.30
C THR A 476 11.46 17.29 -7.02
N LEU A 477 11.79 17.51 -5.74
CA LEU A 477 13.08 18.06 -5.30
C LEU A 477 14.11 16.95 -5.08
N LEU A 478 13.77 15.92 -4.30
CA LEU A 478 14.59 14.73 -4.16
C LEU A 478 13.92 13.58 -4.89
N LYS A 479 14.67 13.01 -5.82
CA LYS A 479 14.24 11.94 -6.73
C LYS A 479 14.57 10.57 -6.13
N PRO A 480 14.02 9.48 -6.67
CA PRO A 480 14.37 8.12 -6.25
C PRO A 480 15.86 7.78 -6.42
N LEU A 481 16.52 8.42 -7.39
CA LEU A 481 17.95 8.26 -7.67
C LEU A 481 18.67 9.58 -7.45
N GLN A 482 19.75 9.55 -6.67
CA GLN A 482 20.55 10.73 -6.27
C GLN A 482 22.03 10.56 -6.54
N GLY A 483 22.74 11.71 -6.55
CA GLY A 483 24.16 11.78 -6.84
C GLY A 483 24.50 11.62 -8.33
N ASP A 484 25.77 11.86 -8.67
CA ASP A 484 26.27 11.84 -10.07
C ASP A 484 26.13 10.46 -10.74
N TYR A 485 26.05 9.41 -9.93
CA TYR A 485 25.99 8.02 -10.42
C TYR A 485 24.69 7.30 -10.06
N ALA A 486 23.62 8.06 -9.74
CA ALA A 486 22.27 7.54 -9.56
C ALA A 486 22.15 6.46 -8.49
N GLY A 487 22.65 6.73 -7.27
CA GLY A 487 22.44 5.86 -6.11
C GLY A 487 21.01 5.93 -5.56
N PRO A 488 20.57 4.96 -4.77
CA PRO A 488 19.21 4.88 -4.25
C PRO A 488 19.00 5.94 -3.15
N ASN A 489 17.85 6.64 -3.17
CA ASN A 489 17.53 7.62 -2.12
C ASN A 489 16.48 7.09 -1.16
N ASP A 490 16.55 7.48 0.12
CA ASP A 490 15.70 6.95 1.19
C ASP A 490 14.23 7.36 1.03
N ALA A 491 13.97 8.58 0.55
CA ALA A 491 12.63 9.12 0.36
C ALA A 491 12.60 10.15 -0.75
N ALA A 492 11.44 10.30 -1.39
CA ALA A 492 11.18 11.41 -2.29
C ALA A 492 10.78 12.66 -1.49
N VAL A 493 11.15 13.86 -1.96
CA VAL A 493 10.66 15.13 -1.43
C VAL A 493 10.06 15.96 -2.56
N LEU A 494 8.83 16.41 -2.35
CA LEU A 494 8.08 17.26 -3.27
C LEU A 494 7.90 18.66 -2.69
N LYS A 495 7.74 19.66 -3.57
CA LYS A 495 7.26 21.00 -3.24
C LYS A 495 5.85 21.19 -3.80
N PRO A 496 4.78 20.78 -3.06
CA PRO A 496 3.43 20.76 -3.61
C PRO A 496 2.73 22.12 -3.64
N VAL A 497 3.28 23.15 -2.97
CA VAL A 497 2.71 24.50 -2.89
C VAL A 497 3.77 25.53 -3.24
N ASP A 498 3.58 26.28 -4.34
CA ASP A 498 4.56 27.21 -4.90
C ASP A 498 5.06 28.25 -3.90
N ASN A 499 4.14 28.86 -3.15
CA ASN A 499 4.43 29.92 -2.19
C ASN A 499 4.79 29.39 -0.79
N SER A 500 5.19 28.12 -0.67
CA SER A 500 5.65 27.50 0.58
C SER A 500 7.09 27.04 0.48
N ASN A 501 7.85 27.18 1.58
CA ASN A 501 9.17 26.57 1.71
C ASN A 501 9.09 25.15 2.30
N LYS A 502 7.90 24.63 2.59
CA LYS A 502 7.74 23.26 3.10
C LYS A 502 7.77 22.26 1.98
N GLY A 503 8.41 21.13 2.24
CA GLY A 503 8.38 19.95 1.40
C GLY A 503 7.49 18.86 1.97
N LEU A 504 7.11 17.93 1.11
CA LEU A 504 6.39 16.71 1.42
C LEU A 504 7.33 15.54 1.20
N ALA A 505 7.70 14.82 2.25
CA ALA A 505 8.50 13.61 2.17
C ALA A 505 7.61 12.37 2.07
N ILE A 506 7.93 11.47 1.15
CA ILE A 506 7.23 10.19 0.93
C ILE A 506 8.26 9.08 0.98
N SER A 507 8.02 8.08 1.85
CA SER A 507 8.89 6.93 2.06
C SER A 507 8.09 5.66 2.33
N CYS A 508 8.74 4.52 2.29
CA CYS A 508 8.15 3.22 2.62
C CYS A 508 9.10 2.39 3.48
N GLY A 509 8.56 1.32 4.09
CA GLY A 509 9.30 0.29 4.79
C GLY A 509 8.56 -1.05 4.69
N MET A 510 9.31 -2.13 4.40
CA MET A 510 8.75 -3.47 4.22
C MET A 510 9.84 -4.53 4.38
N ASN A 511 9.71 -5.42 5.36
CA ASN A 511 10.71 -6.45 5.67
C ASN A 511 10.10 -7.87 5.67
N PRO A 512 9.71 -8.44 4.51
CA PRO A 512 8.98 -9.71 4.46
C PRO A 512 9.76 -10.89 5.03
N ASN A 513 11.08 -10.93 4.87
CA ASN A 513 11.90 -12.03 5.40
C ASN A 513 11.82 -12.14 6.94
N TYR A 514 11.64 -11.03 7.64
CA TYR A 514 11.46 -11.05 9.09
C TYR A 514 10.11 -11.67 9.48
N GLY A 515 9.10 -11.57 8.62
CA GLY A 515 7.79 -12.19 8.79
C GLY A 515 7.83 -13.73 8.82
N LYS A 516 8.86 -14.34 8.22
CA LYS A 516 9.13 -15.79 8.30
C LYS A 516 9.58 -16.22 9.70
N ILE A 517 10.08 -15.28 10.51
CA ILE A 517 10.58 -15.51 11.87
C ILE A 517 9.55 -15.03 12.88
N ASP A 518 9.13 -13.77 12.82
CA ASP A 518 8.17 -13.16 13.76
C ASP A 518 7.46 -11.95 13.13
N ALA A 519 6.16 -12.07 12.92
CA ALA A 519 5.33 -11.02 12.33
C ALA A 519 5.27 -9.72 13.16
N TYR A 520 5.46 -9.79 14.50
CA TYR A 520 5.55 -8.60 15.36
C TYR A 520 6.80 -7.78 15.02
N TRP A 521 7.96 -8.43 14.98
CA TRP A 521 9.22 -7.73 14.70
C TRP A 521 9.34 -7.30 13.23
N MET A 522 8.73 -8.05 12.31
CA MET A 522 8.59 -7.62 10.91
C MET A 522 7.81 -6.31 10.83
N ALA A 523 6.63 -6.22 11.44
CA ALA A 523 5.81 -5.01 11.44
C ALA A 523 6.49 -3.84 12.16
N ALA A 524 7.16 -4.10 13.29
CA ALA A 524 7.93 -3.10 14.02
C ALA A 524 9.09 -2.55 13.18
N SER A 525 9.78 -3.40 12.43
CA SER A 525 10.87 -3.01 11.52
C SER A 525 10.36 -2.21 10.33
N ALA A 526 9.25 -2.61 9.69
CA ALA A 526 8.65 -1.88 8.59
C ALA A 526 8.22 -0.45 8.98
N ILE A 527 7.66 -0.29 10.19
CA ILE A 527 7.32 1.05 10.71
C ILE A 527 8.58 1.87 10.98
N ASP A 528 9.60 1.28 11.59
CA ASP A 528 10.88 1.97 11.86
C ASP A 528 11.55 2.43 10.56
N GLU A 529 11.60 1.57 9.57
CA GLU A 529 12.20 1.85 8.25
C GLU A 529 11.45 2.97 7.53
N ALA A 530 10.13 2.92 7.43
CA ALA A 530 9.34 3.97 6.80
C ALA A 530 9.57 5.34 7.48
N ILE A 531 9.61 5.38 8.82
CA ILE A 531 9.90 6.60 9.58
C ILE A 531 11.35 7.03 9.40
N ARG A 532 12.30 6.10 9.45
CA ARG A 532 13.74 6.33 9.30
C ARG A 532 14.06 6.95 7.94
N ASN A 533 13.54 6.38 6.86
CA ASN A 533 13.67 6.90 5.51
C ASN A 533 13.10 8.32 5.36
N ASN A 534 11.95 8.58 5.96
CA ASN A 534 11.34 9.91 5.97
C ASN A 534 12.23 10.94 6.71
N ILE A 535 12.81 10.53 7.84
CA ILE A 535 13.72 11.37 8.63
C ILE A 535 15.04 11.61 7.91
N ALA A 536 15.58 10.62 7.18
CA ALA A 536 16.84 10.75 6.46
C ALA A 536 16.86 11.96 5.51
N VAL A 537 15.73 12.31 4.92
CA VAL A 537 15.59 13.49 4.06
C VAL A 537 15.11 14.77 4.77
N GLY A 538 14.90 14.73 6.09
CA GLY A 538 14.47 15.87 6.90
C GLY A 538 12.98 15.93 7.23
N GLY A 539 12.23 14.86 6.97
CA GLY A 539 10.79 14.78 7.26
C GLY A 539 10.45 14.82 8.75
N ARG A 540 9.30 15.41 9.06
CA ARG A 540 8.72 15.54 10.40
C ARG A 540 7.19 15.49 10.33
N ARG A 541 6.51 15.40 11.47
CA ARG A 541 5.03 15.24 11.54
C ARG A 541 4.55 14.11 10.63
N ILE A 542 5.15 12.94 10.83
CA ILE A 542 4.97 11.79 9.96
C ILE A 542 3.63 11.11 10.25
N ALA A 543 2.85 10.88 9.22
CA ALA A 543 1.68 10.02 9.20
C ALA A 543 1.99 8.69 8.50
N LEU A 544 1.34 7.63 8.92
CA LEU A 544 1.54 6.27 8.40
C LEU A 544 0.29 5.76 7.68
N LEU A 545 0.52 4.92 6.69
CA LEU A 545 -0.49 4.08 6.05
C LEU A 545 -0.04 2.62 6.18
N ASP A 546 -0.92 1.75 6.61
CA ASP A 546 -0.67 0.31 6.78
C ASP A 546 -1.32 -0.49 5.66
N ASN A 547 -0.56 -1.39 5.04
CA ASN A 547 -1.06 -2.26 3.99
C ASN A 547 -0.63 -3.71 4.25
N PHE A 548 -1.57 -4.51 4.75
CA PHE A 548 -1.34 -5.92 5.05
C PHE A 548 -1.57 -6.78 3.83
N THR A 549 -0.66 -7.72 3.56
CA THR A 549 -0.84 -8.81 2.61
C THR A 549 -0.58 -10.13 3.34
N TRP A 550 -1.62 -10.96 3.47
CA TRP A 550 -1.61 -12.17 4.28
C TRP A 550 -2.28 -13.36 3.60
N GLY A 551 -1.92 -14.56 4.03
CA GLY A 551 -2.62 -15.78 3.66
C GLY A 551 -4.06 -15.85 4.20
N ASN A 552 -4.69 -17.01 4.08
CA ASN A 552 -6.08 -17.24 4.43
C ASN A 552 -6.35 -17.08 5.95
N PRO A 553 -7.17 -16.09 6.38
CA PRO A 553 -7.44 -15.80 7.78
C PRO A 553 -8.37 -16.83 8.46
N GLU A 554 -8.91 -17.81 7.72
CA GLU A 554 -9.64 -18.95 8.29
C GLU A 554 -8.69 -19.98 8.93
N LYS A 555 -7.37 -19.89 8.61
CA LYS A 555 -6.33 -20.71 9.21
C LYS A 555 -5.82 -20.04 10.49
N PRO A 556 -6.01 -20.63 11.69
CA PRO A 556 -5.75 -19.97 12.97
C PRO A 556 -4.32 -19.43 13.12
N GLU A 557 -3.32 -20.12 12.61
CA GLU A 557 -1.92 -19.70 12.66
C GLU A 557 -1.64 -18.48 11.77
N ARG A 558 -2.33 -18.35 10.62
CA ARG A 558 -2.24 -17.16 9.76
C ARG A 558 -2.83 -15.95 10.47
N LEU A 559 -4.03 -16.13 11.04
CA LEU A 559 -4.70 -15.08 11.78
C LEU A 559 -3.92 -14.69 13.05
N GLY A 560 -3.29 -15.63 13.74
CA GLY A 560 -2.46 -15.35 14.93
C GLY A 560 -1.24 -14.50 14.60
N SER A 561 -0.56 -14.76 13.47
CA SER A 561 0.54 -13.92 13.00
C SER A 561 0.08 -12.51 12.62
N LEU A 562 -1.12 -12.35 12.03
CA LEU A 562 -1.73 -11.04 11.72
C LEU A 562 -2.04 -10.24 13.01
N VAL A 563 -2.57 -10.91 14.05
CA VAL A 563 -2.79 -10.28 15.37
C VAL A 563 -1.48 -9.72 15.92
N ARG A 564 -0.39 -10.48 15.84
CA ARG A 564 0.93 -10.03 16.31
C ARG A 564 1.45 -8.80 15.54
N ALA A 565 1.28 -8.77 14.22
CA ALA A 565 1.64 -7.60 13.42
C ALA A 565 0.80 -6.36 13.82
N CYS A 566 -0.51 -6.51 14.01
CA CYS A 566 -1.37 -5.41 14.48
C CYS A 566 -0.98 -4.91 15.90
N GLN A 567 -0.55 -5.80 16.80
CA GLN A 567 0.00 -5.40 18.12
C GLN A 567 1.22 -4.50 17.96
N ALA A 568 2.17 -4.86 17.08
CA ALA A 568 3.34 -4.04 16.80
C ALA A 568 2.94 -2.68 16.22
N CYS A 569 1.96 -2.62 15.32
CA CYS A 569 1.44 -1.36 14.78
C CYS A 569 0.96 -0.43 15.90
N TYR A 570 0.18 -0.94 16.85
CA TYR A 570 -0.29 -0.14 17.99
C TYR A 570 0.86 0.35 18.88
N GLU A 571 1.73 -0.55 19.31
CA GLU A 571 2.78 -0.25 20.27
C GLU A 571 3.82 0.71 19.69
N VAL A 572 4.30 0.43 18.48
CA VAL A 572 5.36 1.21 17.83
C VAL A 572 4.85 2.60 17.43
N ALA A 573 3.71 2.69 16.74
CA ALA A 573 3.14 3.97 16.33
C ALA A 573 2.86 4.89 17.54
N THR A 574 2.36 4.32 18.65
CA THR A 574 2.11 5.06 19.90
C THR A 574 3.41 5.61 20.49
N VAL A 575 4.48 4.80 20.52
CA VAL A 575 5.79 5.25 21.03
C VAL A 575 6.38 6.33 20.13
N PHE A 576 6.37 6.17 18.83
CA PHE A 576 6.87 7.18 17.88
C PHE A 576 5.98 8.43 17.79
N ARG A 577 4.71 8.32 18.18
CA ARG A 577 3.66 9.35 18.01
C ARG A 577 3.39 9.64 16.53
N THR A 578 3.42 8.62 15.70
CA THR A 578 3.12 8.67 14.27
C THR A 578 1.78 7.99 14.03
N PRO A 579 0.69 8.75 13.78
CA PRO A 579 -0.64 8.18 13.61
C PRO A 579 -0.76 7.45 12.27
N PHE A 580 -1.50 6.33 12.25
CA PHE A 580 -2.06 5.78 11.03
C PHE A 580 -3.23 6.66 10.57
N ILE A 581 -3.30 6.97 9.28
CA ILE A 581 -4.34 7.84 8.72
C ILE A 581 -5.22 7.16 7.68
N SER A 582 -4.72 6.10 7.07
CA SER A 582 -5.38 5.23 6.12
C SER A 582 -4.72 3.87 6.17
N GLY A 583 -5.34 2.86 5.58
CA GLY A 583 -4.80 1.53 5.49
C GLY A 583 -5.65 0.61 4.61
N LYS A 584 -5.14 -0.58 4.35
CA LYS A 584 -5.81 -1.63 3.59
C LYS A 584 -5.34 -3.00 4.06
N ASP A 585 -6.24 -3.97 4.01
CA ASP A 585 -5.95 -5.39 4.17
C ASP A 585 -6.24 -6.16 2.89
N SER A 586 -5.29 -7.01 2.50
CA SER A 586 -5.46 -8.02 1.46
C SER A 586 -5.20 -9.39 2.08
N LEU A 587 -6.24 -10.19 2.16
CA LEU A 587 -6.20 -11.52 2.78
C LEU A 587 -6.44 -12.59 1.71
N TYR A 588 -6.32 -13.86 2.07
CA TYR A 588 -6.42 -14.99 1.15
C TYR A 588 -5.35 -15.03 0.04
N ASN A 589 -4.20 -14.37 0.26
CA ASN A 589 -3.09 -14.43 -0.70
C ASN A 589 -2.39 -15.80 -0.59
N GLU A 590 -3.04 -16.81 -1.12
CA GLU A 590 -2.54 -18.19 -1.24
C GLU A 590 -2.70 -18.69 -2.67
N SER A 591 -1.87 -19.61 -3.07
CA SER A 591 -1.80 -20.19 -4.40
C SER A 591 -1.47 -21.68 -4.30
N PRO A 592 -1.41 -22.45 -5.40
CA PRO A 592 -0.91 -23.83 -5.40
C PRO A 592 0.52 -23.98 -4.83
N LEU A 593 1.30 -22.90 -4.79
CA LEU A 593 2.63 -22.85 -4.15
C LEU A 593 2.60 -22.50 -2.66
N GLY A 594 1.42 -22.31 -2.08
CA GLY A 594 1.22 -21.94 -0.68
C GLY A 594 0.93 -20.46 -0.46
N PRO A 595 0.93 -20.01 0.82
CA PRO A 595 0.64 -18.63 1.18
C PRO A 595 1.84 -17.72 0.89
N VAL A 596 1.55 -16.43 0.68
CA VAL A 596 2.59 -15.41 0.73
C VAL A 596 3.19 -15.32 2.14
N THR A 597 4.46 -14.98 2.21
CA THR A 597 5.10 -14.59 3.47
C THR A 597 4.30 -13.45 4.10
N PRO A 598 4.01 -13.46 5.42
CA PRO A 598 3.39 -12.34 6.10
C PRO A 598 4.08 -11.02 5.76
N THR A 599 3.36 -10.10 5.14
CA THR A 599 3.92 -8.86 4.61
C THR A 599 3.12 -7.66 5.09
N LEU A 600 3.80 -6.67 5.66
CA LEU A 600 3.25 -5.36 5.97
C LEU A 600 4.08 -4.31 5.25
N LEU A 601 3.45 -3.60 4.32
CA LEU A 601 3.96 -2.33 3.83
C LEU A 601 3.51 -1.21 4.76
N VAL A 602 4.45 -0.38 5.17
CA VAL A 602 4.15 0.90 5.81
C VAL A 602 4.62 2.02 4.88
N THR A 603 3.70 2.88 4.46
CA THR A 603 4.03 4.12 3.75
C THR A 603 3.99 5.27 4.74
N ALA A 604 5.01 6.14 4.70
CA ALA A 604 5.11 7.30 5.56
C ALA A 604 5.08 8.60 4.77
N VAL A 605 4.22 9.51 5.21
CA VAL A 605 4.07 10.84 4.64
C VAL A 605 4.45 11.88 5.70
N GLY A 606 5.50 12.66 5.44
CA GLY A 606 6.03 13.62 6.39
C GLY A 606 6.17 15.02 5.81
N VAL A 607 6.23 16.02 6.67
CA VAL A 607 6.46 17.41 6.28
C VAL A 607 7.93 17.79 6.51
N VAL A 608 8.63 18.18 5.47
CA VAL A 608 9.93 18.83 5.56
C VAL A 608 9.70 20.32 5.84
N PRO A 609 10.16 20.85 6.99
CA PRO A 609 9.83 22.21 7.40
C PRO A 609 10.41 23.30 6.48
N ASP A 610 11.56 23.04 5.88
CA ASP A 610 12.25 23.91 4.95
C ASP A 610 12.97 23.08 3.89
N ILE A 611 12.57 23.24 2.64
CA ILE A 611 13.14 22.51 1.50
C ILE A 611 14.64 22.82 1.28
N GLY A 612 15.12 23.98 1.72
CA GLY A 612 16.54 24.36 1.68
C GLY A 612 17.41 23.54 2.64
N LEU A 613 16.79 22.78 3.55
CA LEU A 613 17.45 21.90 4.52
C LEU A 613 17.20 20.41 4.23
N THR A 614 16.72 20.08 3.04
CA THR A 614 16.61 18.67 2.62
C THR A 614 17.99 18.03 2.48
N VAL A 615 18.08 16.75 2.83
CA VAL A 615 19.32 15.98 2.81
C VAL A 615 19.14 14.80 1.85
N SER A 616 20.12 14.55 1.01
CA SER A 616 20.23 13.37 0.16
C SER A 616 21.30 12.41 0.66
N MET A 617 21.30 11.18 0.14
CA MET A 617 22.17 10.12 0.62
C MET A 617 23.61 10.18 0.11
N ASP A 618 23.88 10.78 -1.03
CA ASP A 618 25.19 10.87 -1.67
C ASP A 618 26.18 11.71 -0.87
N LEU A 619 27.45 11.28 -0.75
CA LEU A 619 28.51 12.01 -0.06
C LEU A 619 28.80 13.35 -0.74
N LYS A 620 29.27 14.37 0.02
CA LYS A 620 29.42 15.74 -0.47
C LYS A 620 30.87 16.22 -0.62
N SER A 621 31.75 15.95 0.37
CA SER A 621 33.09 16.55 0.32
C SER A 621 34.17 15.69 0.98
N PRO A 622 35.33 15.51 0.30
CA PRO A 622 36.50 14.87 0.90
C PRO A 622 36.95 15.57 2.18
N GLY A 623 37.33 14.80 3.19
CA GLY A 623 37.75 15.28 4.50
C GLY A 623 36.65 15.33 5.54
N ASN A 624 35.40 15.37 5.13
CA ASN A 624 34.26 15.38 6.05
C ASN A 624 34.21 14.11 6.92
N PRO A 625 33.97 14.23 8.24
CA PRO A 625 33.77 13.10 9.13
C PRO A 625 32.47 12.37 8.84
N VAL A 626 32.52 11.05 8.98
CA VAL A 626 31.37 10.16 8.80
C VAL A 626 31.03 9.48 10.11
N TYR A 627 29.76 9.56 10.48
CA TYR A 627 29.21 9.04 11.71
C TYR A 627 28.22 7.92 11.44
N ILE A 628 28.26 6.87 12.28
CA ILE A 628 27.11 6.01 12.44
C ILE A 628 26.25 6.53 13.59
N VAL A 629 24.95 6.60 13.35
CA VAL A 629 23.92 6.89 14.36
C VAL A 629 23.13 5.63 14.62
N GLY A 630 22.96 5.30 15.89
CA GLY A 630 22.33 4.04 16.34
C GLY A 630 23.33 2.90 16.51
N PRO A 631 23.10 2.01 17.50
CA PRO A 631 23.98 0.87 17.78
C PRO A 631 23.71 -0.31 16.84
N THR A 632 24.76 -1.05 16.53
CA THR A 632 24.70 -2.33 15.82
C THR A 632 24.56 -3.48 16.84
N TYR A 633 23.75 -4.48 16.51
CA TYR A 633 23.54 -5.68 17.30
C TYR A 633 23.83 -6.92 16.46
N ASN A 634 24.05 -8.04 17.08
CA ASN A 634 24.15 -9.33 16.42
C ASN A 634 22.73 -9.84 16.08
N GLU A 635 22.10 -9.22 15.10
CA GLU A 635 20.72 -9.49 14.65
C GLU A 635 20.74 -9.66 13.12
N LEU A 636 20.91 -10.91 12.65
CA LEU A 636 21.03 -11.25 11.22
C LEU A 636 19.91 -12.17 10.72
N GLY A 637 18.99 -12.60 11.60
CA GLY A 637 17.85 -13.43 11.20
C GLY A 637 16.96 -12.72 10.18
N GLY A 638 16.76 -13.39 9.02
CA GLY A 638 16.02 -12.85 7.90
C GLY A 638 16.78 -11.84 7.04
N SER A 639 18.07 -11.56 7.34
CA SER A 639 18.89 -10.64 6.55
C SER A 639 19.26 -11.19 5.17
N GLU A 640 19.53 -10.30 4.22
CA GLU A 640 20.05 -10.66 2.91
C GLU A 640 21.43 -11.37 3.01
N TYR A 641 22.19 -11.04 4.06
CA TYR A 641 23.46 -11.74 4.31
C TYR A 641 23.25 -13.22 4.68
N TYR A 642 22.31 -13.53 5.59
CA TYR A 642 22.01 -14.93 5.91
C TYR A 642 21.38 -15.65 4.73
N LYS A 643 20.53 -14.98 3.96
CA LYS A 643 19.97 -15.53 2.73
C LYS A 643 21.06 -15.91 1.72
N LEU A 644 22.08 -15.04 1.54
CA LEU A 644 23.25 -15.32 0.69
C LEU A 644 24.05 -16.55 1.16
N GLN A 645 24.09 -16.79 2.47
CA GLN A 645 24.74 -17.98 3.06
C GLN A 645 23.83 -19.22 3.09
N GLY A 646 22.59 -19.13 2.60
CA GLY A 646 21.61 -20.23 2.58
C GLY A 646 20.87 -20.43 3.92
N PHE A 647 20.85 -19.44 4.80
CA PHE A 647 20.22 -19.49 6.12
C PHE A 647 19.06 -18.50 6.25
N LEU A 648 18.11 -18.81 7.15
CA LEU A 648 17.13 -17.85 7.63
C LEU A 648 17.54 -17.25 8.98
N GLY A 649 18.06 -18.06 9.89
CA GLY A 649 18.38 -17.63 11.26
C GLY A 649 17.16 -17.46 12.15
N ASN A 650 17.39 -16.98 13.37
CA ASN A 650 16.35 -16.77 14.39
C ASN A 650 16.44 -15.39 15.05
N SER A 651 17.59 -14.75 15.03
CA SER A 651 17.84 -13.44 15.66
C SER A 651 17.37 -12.30 14.78
N VAL A 652 16.04 -12.16 14.60
CA VAL A 652 15.43 -11.08 13.83
C VAL A 652 15.76 -9.71 14.46
N PRO A 653 15.97 -8.65 13.64
CA PRO A 653 16.18 -7.28 14.14
C PRO A 653 15.04 -6.82 15.06
N ARG A 654 15.40 -6.37 16.27
CA ARG A 654 14.44 -5.94 17.29
C ARG A 654 14.45 -4.43 17.45
N LEU A 655 13.31 -3.80 17.23
CA LEU A 655 13.16 -2.38 17.41
C LEU A 655 13.16 -1.97 18.90
N ARG A 656 13.98 -0.97 19.22
CA ARG A 656 14.04 -0.35 20.54
C ARG A 656 13.39 1.04 20.47
N ALA A 657 12.08 1.05 20.23
CA ALA A 657 11.30 2.22 19.80
C ALA A 657 11.52 3.50 20.63
N THR A 658 11.59 3.39 21.96
CA THR A 658 11.83 4.57 22.83
C THR A 658 13.21 5.20 22.61
N LYS A 659 14.24 4.38 22.40
CA LYS A 659 15.59 4.87 22.09
C LYS A 659 15.63 5.48 20.69
N ALA A 660 15.06 4.76 19.71
CA ALA A 660 14.96 5.20 18.32
C ALA A 660 14.28 6.56 18.23
N ARG A 661 13.13 6.75 18.86
CA ARG A 661 12.42 8.04 18.90
C ARG A 661 13.28 9.18 19.42
N LYS A 662 14.05 8.96 20.50
CA LYS A 662 14.96 9.99 21.04
C LYS A 662 16.06 10.33 20.03
N THR A 663 16.66 9.32 19.41
CA THR A 663 17.68 9.47 18.38
C THR A 663 17.14 10.26 17.19
N TYR A 664 15.98 9.90 16.68
CA TYR A 664 15.30 10.57 15.56
C TYR A 664 14.99 12.05 15.86
N TYR A 665 14.49 12.33 17.07
CA TYR A 665 14.26 13.70 17.49
C TYR A 665 15.55 14.55 17.53
N ASN A 666 16.66 13.97 17.99
CA ASN A 666 17.94 14.66 18.03
C ASN A 666 18.49 14.86 16.60
N LEU A 667 18.38 13.84 15.73
CA LEU A 667 18.82 13.94 14.35
C LEU A 667 18.04 15.01 13.57
N THR A 668 16.70 15.04 13.73
CA THR A 668 15.89 16.08 13.08
C THR A 668 16.22 17.49 13.57
N LYS A 669 16.72 17.66 14.81
CA LYS A 669 17.25 18.94 15.28
C LYS A 669 18.55 19.31 14.59
N ALA A 670 19.48 18.36 14.41
CA ALA A 670 20.72 18.59 13.69
C ALA A 670 20.47 18.97 12.23
N MET A 671 19.56 18.24 11.53
CA MET A 671 19.13 18.59 10.18
C MET A 671 18.51 19.98 10.08
N GLY A 672 17.65 20.35 11.05
CA GLY A 672 17.03 21.68 11.10
C GLY A 672 17.99 22.84 11.34
N LYS A 673 19.26 22.55 11.69
CA LYS A 673 20.35 23.51 11.78
C LYS A 673 21.30 23.50 10.57
N GLY A 674 21.03 22.65 9.56
CA GLY A 674 21.88 22.48 8.37
C GLY A 674 23.22 21.78 8.63
N ILE A 675 23.36 21.12 9.79
CA ILE A 675 24.59 20.42 10.21
C ILE A 675 24.84 19.15 9.35
N VAL A 676 23.78 18.38 9.04
CA VAL A 676 23.86 17.14 8.29
C VAL A 676 24.00 17.46 6.80
N LYS A 677 25.05 16.93 6.15
CA LYS A 677 25.33 17.14 4.72
C LYS A 677 24.84 15.99 3.87
N SER A 678 25.03 14.74 4.30
CA SER A 678 24.37 13.59 3.73
C SER A 678 23.88 12.64 4.83
N CYS A 679 22.83 11.90 4.53
CA CYS A 679 22.25 10.94 5.45
C CYS A 679 21.68 9.78 4.65
N HIS A 680 21.95 8.56 5.09
CA HIS A 680 21.41 7.33 4.50
C HIS A 680 21.01 6.37 5.61
N ASP A 681 19.88 5.70 5.46
CA ASP A 681 19.47 4.67 6.40
C ASP A 681 20.33 3.40 6.21
N LEU A 682 20.35 2.53 7.20
CA LEU A 682 21.03 1.24 7.10
C LEU A 682 19.98 0.12 7.21
N SER A 683 19.59 -0.40 6.07
CA SER A 683 18.59 -1.47 5.88
C SER A 683 19.25 -2.76 5.34
N GLU A 684 18.78 -3.32 4.24
CA GLU A 684 19.29 -4.57 3.66
C GLU A 684 20.79 -4.53 3.41
N GLY A 685 21.48 -5.56 3.91
CA GLY A 685 22.95 -5.66 3.81
C GLY A 685 23.73 -4.74 4.75
N GLY A 686 23.04 -3.94 5.58
CA GLY A 686 23.59 -3.20 6.71
C GLY A 686 24.62 -2.12 6.36
N LEU A 687 25.62 -1.94 7.25
CA LEU A 687 26.62 -0.86 7.17
C LEU A 687 27.43 -0.90 5.88
N ALA A 688 27.83 -2.09 5.41
CA ALA A 688 28.70 -2.19 4.25
C ALA A 688 27.99 -1.80 2.95
N VAL A 689 26.71 -2.17 2.80
CA VAL A 689 25.90 -1.81 1.65
C VAL A 689 25.62 -0.31 1.67
N GLY A 690 25.11 0.24 2.77
CA GLY A 690 24.83 1.68 2.85
C GLY A 690 26.08 2.56 2.64
N ALA A 691 27.24 2.11 3.14
CA ALA A 691 28.52 2.79 2.89
C ALA A 691 28.93 2.76 1.40
N ALA A 692 28.69 1.62 0.73
CA ALA A 692 28.98 1.47 -0.70
C ALA A 692 28.05 2.38 -1.53
N GLU A 693 26.77 2.42 -1.20
CA GLU A 693 25.74 3.23 -1.88
C GLU A 693 26.06 4.72 -1.78
N MET A 694 26.30 5.25 -0.57
CA MET A 694 26.69 6.65 -0.39
C MET A 694 27.95 7.01 -1.18
N ALA A 695 28.94 6.14 -1.17
CA ALA A 695 30.24 6.36 -1.81
C ALA A 695 30.13 6.34 -3.35
N PHE A 696 29.53 5.30 -3.93
CA PHE A 696 29.45 5.22 -5.39
C PHE A 696 28.43 6.21 -5.98
N ALA A 697 27.37 6.60 -5.23
CA ALA A 697 26.41 7.60 -5.68
C ALA A 697 27.09 8.95 -5.94
N ALA A 698 28.00 9.35 -5.08
CA ALA A 698 28.76 10.60 -5.20
C ALA A 698 30.04 10.48 -6.04
N GLY A 699 30.57 9.28 -6.27
CA GLY A 699 31.90 9.07 -6.82
C GLY A 699 33.03 9.47 -5.86
N LEU A 700 32.75 9.57 -4.57
CA LEU A 700 33.69 9.90 -3.50
C LEU A 700 34.02 8.66 -2.67
N GLY A 701 35.29 8.49 -2.29
CA GLY A 701 35.71 7.37 -1.46
C GLY A 701 35.30 7.52 0.00
N LEU A 702 35.33 6.39 0.70
CA LEU A 702 34.97 6.33 2.12
C LEU A 702 35.93 5.41 2.85
N GLU A 703 36.52 5.89 3.96
CA GLU A 703 37.30 5.12 4.90
C GLU A 703 36.54 4.92 6.19
N LEU A 704 36.37 3.68 6.65
CA LEU A 704 35.70 3.30 7.89
C LEU A 704 36.59 2.40 8.78
N ASP A 705 36.36 2.43 10.10
CA ASP A 705 36.99 1.55 11.09
C ASP A 705 35.91 0.88 11.96
N LEU A 706 35.76 -0.44 11.83
CA LEU A 706 34.75 -1.22 12.54
C LEU A 706 34.96 -1.24 14.06
N LYS A 707 36.18 -0.97 14.57
CA LYS A 707 36.41 -0.82 16.02
C LYS A 707 35.63 0.32 16.65
N LEU A 708 35.28 1.32 15.87
CA LEU A 708 34.57 2.52 16.32
C LEU A 708 33.04 2.38 16.25
N VAL A 709 32.54 1.31 15.63
CA VAL A 709 31.11 1.07 15.51
C VAL A 709 30.50 0.73 16.88
N PRO A 710 29.54 1.52 17.38
CA PRO A 710 28.90 1.26 18.66
C PRO A 710 27.99 0.03 18.56
N GLY A 711 28.11 -0.87 19.52
CA GLY A 711 27.26 -2.07 19.52
C GLY A 711 27.50 -2.96 20.73
N LYS A 712 26.84 -4.11 20.71
CA LYS A 712 26.96 -5.12 21.76
C LYS A 712 27.20 -6.50 21.11
N ASP A 713 28.12 -7.26 21.71
CA ASP A 713 28.46 -8.64 21.31
C ASP A 713 28.96 -8.76 19.85
N LEU A 714 29.71 -7.74 19.39
CA LEU A 714 30.25 -7.66 18.04
C LEU A 714 31.66 -8.28 18.00
N ALA A 715 31.74 -9.57 17.69
CA ALA A 715 33.01 -10.32 17.68
C ALA A 715 33.51 -10.65 16.25
N ARG A 716 32.68 -10.51 15.23
CA ARG A 716 32.98 -10.88 13.84
C ARG A 716 32.79 -9.65 12.93
N ASN A 717 33.69 -9.49 11.94
CA ASN A 717 33.59 -8.38 11.00
C ASN A 717 32.33 -8.44 10.14
N ASP A 718 31.99 -9.63 9.62
CA ASP A 718 30.81 -9.82 8.79
C ASP A 718 29.51 -9.46 9.52
N PHE A 719 29.40 -9.74 10.82
CA PHE A 719 28.24 -9.40 11.62
C PHE A 719 28.13 -7.87 11.85
N VAL A 720 29.25 -7.16 12.00
CA VAL A 720 29.26 -5.69 12.08
C VAL A 720 28.89 -5.06 10.74
N LEU A 721 29.41 -5.62 9.63
CA LEU A 721 29.20 -5.11 8.28
C LEU A 721 27.77 -5.31 7.78
N PHE A 722 27.19 -6.49 8.02
CA PHE A 722 26.00 -6.95 7.34
C PHE A 722 24.76 -7.11 8.25
N SER A 723 24.87 -6.82 9.55
CA SER A 723 23.70 -6.77 10.43
C SER A 723 22.72 -5.71 9.95
N GLU A 724 21.42 -6.04 9.96
CA GLU A 724 20.32 -5.16 9.56
C GLU A 724 19.59 -4.58 10.78
N SER A 725 20.31 -4.32 11.87
CA SER A 725 19.75 -3.73 13.10
C SER A 725 18.99 -2.46 12.80
N ASN A 726 17.79 -2.34 13.36
CA ASN A 726 16.90 -1.19 13.18
C ASN A 726 17.48 0.15 13.68
N SER A 727 16.91 1.25 13.20
CA SER A 727 17.10 2.62 13.72
C SER A 727 18.51 3.15 13.56
N ARG A 728 19.21 2.80 12.47
CA ARG A 728 20.57 3.25 12.17
C ARG A 728 20.64 4.13 10.93
N PHE A 729 21.61 5.08 10.94
CA PHE A 729 21.96 5.93 9.81
C PHE A 729 23.47 6.03 9.65
N LEU A 730 23.91 6.24 8.42
CA LEU A 730 25.23 6.71 8.08
C LEU A 730 25.14 8.18 7.69
N ILE A 731 25.97 9.07 8.30
CA ILE A 731 25.81 10.53 8.22
C ILE A 731 27.14 11.18 7.94
N GLU A 732 27.15 12.11 6.98
CA GLU A 732 28.25 13.03 6.75
C GLU A 732 27.95 14.41 7.33
N ILE A 733 28.92 15.01 8.02
CA ILE A 733 28.89 16.38 8.51
C ILE A 733 30.20 17.10 8.16
N THR A 734 30.27 18.42 8.32
CA THR A 734 31.57 19.14 8.23
C THR A 734 32.36 19.01 9.52
N GLU A 735 33.69 19.20 9.47
CA GLU A 735 34.54 19.21 10.67
C GLU A 735 34.14 20.34 11.62
N GLU A 736 33.69 21.48 11.08
CA GLU A 736 33.24 22.64 11.84
C GLU A 736 32.00 22.34 12.70
N ASP A 737 31.09 21.51 12.18
CA ASP A 737 29.83 21.13 12.81
C ASP A 737 29.96 19.99 13.84
N LYS A 738 31.13 19.36 13.92
CA LYS A 738 31.40 18.17 14.75
C LYS A 738 30.99 18.31 16.21
N ALA A 739 31.45 19.36 16.87
CA ALA A 739 31.18 19.58 18.30
C ALA A 739 29.68 19.74 18.58
N GLU A 740 28.97 20.46 17.72
CA GLU A 740 27.53 20.68 17.88
C GLU A 740 26.74 19.39 17.55
N PHE A 741 27.15 18.64 16.53
CA PHE A 741 26.54 17.36 16.21
C PHE A 741 26.67 16.37 17.36
N GLU A 742 27.89 16.18 17.89
CA GLU A 742 28.14 15.29 19.03
C GLU A 742 27.39 15.74 20.29
N ARG A 743 27.27 17.04 20.51
CA ARG A 743 26.46 17.61 21.63
C ARG A 743 24.98 17.27 21.48
N LEU A 744 24.42 17.34 20.27
CA LEU A 744 23.01 17.04 19.99
C LEU A 744 22.73 15.56 20.09
N MET A 745 23.58 14.73 19.49
CA MET A 745 23.37 13.28 19.39
C MET A 745 23.80 12.54 20.65
N GLY A 746 24.80 13.05 21.38
CA GLY A 746 25.33 12.40 22.56
C GLY A 746 25.84 10.99 22.30
N LYS A 747 25.44 10.03 23.14
CA LYS A 747 25.85 8.63 23.01
C LYS A 747 25.18 7.86 21.86
N ALA A 748 24.31 8.51 21.08
CA ALA A 748 23.61 7.86 19.98
C ALA A 748 24.42 7.83 18.68
N CYS A 749 25.57 8.52 18.60
CA CYS A 749 26.44 8.56 17.43
C CYS A 749 27.89 8.22 17.78
N ALA A 750 28.63 7.76 16.80
CA ALA A 750 30.07 7.61 16.84
C ALA A 750 30.68 7.97 15.50
N GLN A 751 31.78 8.73 15.48
CA GLN A 751 32.58 8.93 14.27
C GLN A 751 33.28 7.63 13.95
N ILE A 752 32.99 7.06 12.79
CA ILE A 752 33.56 5.78 12.35
C ILE A 752 34.48 5.90 11.13
N GLY A 753 34.57 7.10 10.55
CA GLY A 753 35.38 7.30 9.36
C GLY A 753 35.37 8.70 8.82
N LYS A 754 35.72 8.82 7.54
CA LYS A 754 35.77 10.07 6.78
C LYS A 754 35.60 9.83 5.29
N VAL A 755 35.12 10.86 4.60
CA VAL A 755 35.06 10.91 3.13
C VAL A 755 36.46 11.15 2.57
N THR A 756 36.81 10.53 1.44
CA THR A 756 38.10 10.66 0.77
C THR A 756 37.95 11.00 -0.71
N ALA A 757 38.98 11.62 -1.32
CA ALA A 757 39.01 11.88 -2.74
C ALA A 757 39.33 10.61 -3.58
N GLN A 758 39.82 9.53 -2.93
CA GLN A 758 40.12 8.29 -3.61
C GLN A 758 38.82 7.54 -3.92
N GLN A 759 38.56 7.19 -5.16
CA GLN A 759 37.35 6.47 -5.57
C GLN A 759 37.35 5.01 -5.12
N ARG A 760 37.32 4.81 -3.81
CA ARG A 760 37.49 3.51 -3.17
C ARG A 760 36.75 3.44 -1.83
N LEU A 761 36.11 2.31 -1.55
CA LEU A 761 35.62 1.98 -0.21
C LEU A 761 36.68 1.15 0.52
N LEU A 762 37.19 1.66 1.64
CA LEU A 762 38.16 1.02 2.50
C LEU A 762 37.59 0.85 3.90
N ILE A 763 37.45 -0.36 4.39
CA ILE A 763 36.95 -0.66 5.72
C ILE A 763 37.99 -1.47 6.51
N LYS A 764 38.42 -0.95 7.65
CA LYS A 764 39.30 -1.66 8.60
C LYS A 764 38.45 -2.51 9.54
N GLY A 765 38.83 -3.75 9.70
CA GLY A 765 38.17 -4.71 10.58
C GLY A 765 38.48 -4.52 12.06
N LEU A 766 37.79 -5.30 12.89
CA LEU A 766 37.93 -5.33 14.35
C LEU A 766 39.37 -5.62 14.81
N ASN A 767 40.15 -6.34 14.01
CA ASN A 767 41.57 -6.62 14.28
C ASN A 767 42.53 -5.54 13.74
N GLY A 768 42.02 -4.48 13.11
CA GLY A 768 42.76 -3.38 12.50
C GLY A 768 43.34 -3.68 11.12
N LYS A 769 43.14 -4.89 10.58
CA LYS A 769 43.48 -5.23 9.20
C LYS A 769 42.37 -4.77 8.26
N VAL A 770 42.67 -4.66 6.98
CA VAL A 770 41.65 -4.35 5.95
C VAL A 770 40.66 -5.51 5.85
N ALA A 771 39.39 -5.22 6.01
CA ALA A 771 38.29 -6.15 5.88
C ALA A 771 37.60 -6.02 4.51
N VAL A 772 37.42 -4.78 4.01
CA VAL A 772 36.89 -4.50 2.68
C VAL A 772 37.78 -3.50 1.98
N ASP A 773 38.10 -3.75 0.72
CA ASP A 773 38.87 -2.85 -0.14
C ASP A 773 38.42 -2.98 -1.59
N ALA A 774 37.64 -2.05 -2.09
CA ALA A 774 37.05 -2.12 -3.43
C ALA A 774 36.99 -0.75 -4.14
N PRO A 775 37.34 -0.67 -5.44
CA PRO A 775 37.06 0.48 -6.27
C PRO A 775 35.53 0.72 -6.39
N LEU A 776 35.09 1.98 -6.36
CA LEU A 776 33.66 2.34 -6.44
C LEU A 776 33.01 1.84 -7.74
N GLU A 777 33.75 1.87 -8.84
CA GLU A 777 33.27 1.35 -10.12
C GLU A 777 32.89 -0.14 -10.04
N LYS A 778 33.71 -0.96 -9.33
CA LYS A 778 33.43 -2.38 -9.14
C LYS A 778 32.19 -2.61 -8.30
N LEU A 779 31.99 -1.82 -7.22
CA LEU A 779 30.80 -1.85 -6.37
C LEU A 779 29.56 -1.49 -7.16
N ARG A 780 29.59 -0.36 -7.88
CA ARG A 780 28.49 0.12 -8.71
C ARG A 780 28.13 -0.87 -9.83
N LYS A 781 29.12 -1.44 -10.50
CA LYS A 781 28.91 -2.45 -11.54
C LYS A 781 28.21 -3.69 -10.98
N SER A 782 28.60 -4.15 -9.79
CA SER A 782 27.94 -5.26 -9.12
C SER A 782 26.49 -4.91 -8.76
N TRP A 783 26.25 -3.71 -8.22
CA TRP A 783 24.92 -3.24 -7.84
C TRP A 783 23.97 -3.09 -9.04
N LYS A 784 24.45 -2.68 -10.21
CA LYS A 784 23.63 -2.51 -11.44
C LYS A 784 23.42 -3.80 -12.24
N LYS A 785 24.14 -4.89 -11.94
CA LYS A 785 24.19 -6.08 -12.79
C LYS A 785 22.84 -6.79 -12.91
N THR A 786 22.21 -7.15 -11.82
CA THR A 786 21.15 -8.17 -11.74
C THR A 786 19.84 -7.78 -12.43
N LEU A 787 19.46 -6.51 -12.38
CA LEU A 787 18.21 -6.01 -12.96
C LEU A 787 18.47 -5.06 -14.15
N SER A 788 19.62 -5.18 -14.81
CA SER A 788 19.92 -4.38 -16.02
C SER A 788 19.03 -4.81 -17.19
N PRO A 789 18.71 -3.88 -18.15
CA PRO A 789 17.93 -4.23 -19.33
C PRO A 789 18.57 -5.33 -20.20
N GLU A 790 19.91 -5.42 -20.20
CA GLU A 790 20.67 -6.43 -20.95
C GLU A 790 20.46 -7.85 -20.38
N GLU A 791 20.29 -7.98 -19.05
CA GLU A 791 20.04 -9.28 -18.40
C GLU A 791 18.53 -9.58 -18.23
N ALA A 792 17.69 -8.55 -18.17
CA ALA A 792 16.22 -8.72 -18.16
C ALA A 792 15.65 -9.16 -19.53
N GLY A 793 16.35 -8.90 -20.62
CA GLY A 793 15.97 -9.22 -22.01
C GLY A 793 16.46 -10.58 -22.54
N GLN A 794 17.35 -11.26 -21.83
CA GLN A 794 17.77 -12.63 -22.11
C GLN A 794 16.96 -13.59 -21.22
#